data_16c90a5a435f38507f07601160708d36
#
_entry.id   16c90a5a435f38507f07601160708d36
#
_cell.length_a   1.000
_cell.length_b   1.000
_cell.length_c   1.000
_cell.angle_alpha   90.00
_cell.angle_beta   90.00
_cell.angle_gamma   90.00
#
_symmetry.space_group_name_H-M   'P 1'
#
loop_
_entity.id
_entity.type
_entity.pdbx_description
1 polymer ?
#
loop_
_entity_poly.entity_id
_entity_poly.type
_entity_poly.pdbx_seq_one_letter_code
_entity_poly.pdbx_strand_id
1 'polypeptide(L)'
;MRTITRFLRRFLILLIVFVMGVAGTAFLMNNETTDDRSDMNNPTLPEVMVDFNGTLANRMYGYRQPMEADFVRDSVTPLDTTKKLTIAVNPYEEKIKSLSYEVRTSDGTKIVENRKVKSLDSSGSDGYLRAQIEISSGLLMNQEYSLQISLDTSDGEAYYYTRVVSRSSTNTEDYVKFASSFAQMCMDKNAADGLAAYLESAESSSTNFTAVTIQSPLSTISWGNLSPQISKKGIPVIKEINETTASISLKYEIKAANENGGAEYYNVTDFYRLRYTDTRIMLLDFQRSADQVFDPQQTVITDDGLLLGVRDKNVTMLSNEDGSVTAFTQEGALWTYAPDTGKFVDVFDFRRKSNGDFRDSRIEHDIKLLGINDSGDLDFMVYGYMNRGTYEGYCGVGIYHYDHDQNVVEERVFIPTSESFEFLKSDLGTLSYVNKDNQLFLLLAGKLYQINIDESTYDVLADNIDGNQFAVSATNAHAAWRISDGDQAGQVKFIDFDTLETRNDTPDAGQSLRVLGFMNEDVIYGIVLDGDSLTDENGHTTDGITSIRIEGFDGTVKKEYHQDGYYITDVTVGSTLMQFNLSEKTGSSYTVKNKDNIMNNQAAAAKVVSAEQSSTTRQGVIVKLAFDNKPETDEPLILTAKMKNTGEKTVQLDVDKSQISNIYYVYAKGGLDSTWTDPAQAILHADSLTGVVLNRAQQYVWERGNMKTQLTLNTEDVPEIIRSGSWDKDVLQQGLGDSGTVIDLTGCSLENVLYEISAQRAVIAKTGADSSVVIVGYDQYNTWLLDPATGEVSPYGMNDSTALFQAAGNVFISYLDNQK
;
A
#
# COMPACT_ATOMS: atom_id res chain seq x y z
N MET A 1 -68.17 39.12 45.61
CA MET A 1 -67.65 39.43 44.32
C MET A 1 -66.23 40.02 44.28
N ARG A 2 -65.90 41.08 44.97
CA ARG A 2 -64.59 41.78 44.97
C ARG A 2 -63.37 40.85 45.43
N THR A 3 -63.59 39.89 46.25
CA THR A 3 -62.52 39.00 46.79
C THR A 3 -62.12 37.85 45.74
N ILE A 4 -63.14 37.36 45.08
CA ILE A 4 -62.92 36.32 44.04
C ILE A 4 -62.17 36.91 42.81
N THR A 5 -62.53 38.15 42.43
CA THR A 5 -61.84 38.86 41.33
C THR A 5 -60.38 39.18 41.65
N ARG A 6 -60.03 39.46 42.91
CA ARG A 6 -58.66 39.66 43.37
C ARG A 6 -57.85 38.34 43.36
N PHE A 7 -58.50 37.27 43.76
CA PHE A 7 -57.86 35.91 43.70
C PHE A 7 -57.61 35.50 42.31
N LEU A 8 -58.59 35.60 41.40
CA LEU A 8 -58.45 35.29 39.97
C LEU A 8 -57.34 36.12 39.30
N ARG A 9 -57.27 37.44 39.61
CA ARG A 9 -56.23 38.34 39.11
C ARG A 9 -54.81 37.96 39.59
N ARG A 10 -54.69 37.54 40.85
CA ARG A 10 -53.38 37.05 41.36
C ARG A 10 -53.01 35.71 40.75
N PHE A 11 -53.95 34.80 40.58
CA PHE A 11 -53.74 33.54 39.94
C PHE A 11 -53.30 33.71 38.46
N LEU A 12 -53.97 34.59 37.72
CA LEU A 12 -53.60 34.91 36.35
C LEU A 12 -52.18 35.50 36.23
N ILE A 13 -51.81 36.39 37.14
CA ILE A 13 -50.45 36.96 37.17
C ILE A 13 -49.41 35.89 37.45
N LEU A 14 -49.65 35.00 38.42
CA LEU A 14 -48.77 33.89 38.74
C LEU A 14 -48.63 32.89 37.59
N LEU A 15 -49.76 32.61 36.89
CA LEU A 15 -49.77 31.77 35.70
C LEU A 15 -48.94 32.40 34.55
N ILE A 16 -49.10 33.71 34.33
CA ILE A 16 -48.29 34.44 33.31
C ILE A 16 -46.81 34.40 33.66
N VAL A 17 -46.44 34.64 34.92
CA VAL A 17 -45.05 34.58 35.37
C VAL A 17 -44.48 33.16 35.24
N PHE A 18 -45.30 32.15 35.56
CA PHE A 18 -44.92 30.76 35.41
C PHE A 18 -44.70 30.39 33.93
N VAL A 19 -45.63 30.73 33.04
CA VAL A 19 -45.54 30.51 31.61
C VAL A 19 -44.34 31.26 31.00
N MET A 20 -44.10 32.52 31.43
CA MET A 20 -42.89 33.25 30.99
C MET A 20 -41.60 32.63 31.51
N GLY A 21 -41.60 32.11 32.73
CA GLY A 21 -40.48 31.40 33.32
C GLY A 21 -40.17 30.10 32.55
N VAL A 22 -41.20 29.29 32.26
CA VAL A 22 -41.07 28.08 31.47
C VAL A 22 -40.66 28.38 30.02
N ALA A 23 -41.27 29.40 29.39
CA ALA A 23 -40.88 29.80 28.02
C ALA A 23 -39.45 30.36 27.96
N GLY A 24 -39.03 31.13 28.98
CA GLY A 24 -37.69 31.68 29.10
C GLY A 24 -36.64 30.60 29.35
N THR A 25 -36.91 29.63 30.24
CA THR A 25 -36.04 28.46 30.40
C THR A 25 -36.01 27.55 29.18
N ALA A 26 -37.17 27.31 28.56
CA ALA A 26 -37.21 26.54 27.30
C ALA A 26 -36.46 27.25 26.15
N PHE A 27 -36.55 28.56 26.03
CA PHE A 27 -35.79 29.36 25.07
C PHE A 27 -34.28 29.31 25.36
N LEU A 28 -33.86 29.43 26.60
CA LEU A 28 -32.46 29.33 26.99
C LEU A 28 -31.92 27.92 26.81
N MET A 29 -32.69 26.91 27.15
CA MET A 29 -32.27 25.50 26.94
C MET A 29 -32.31 25.06 25.45
N ASN A 30 -33.18 25.67 24.64
CA ASN A 30 -33.26 25.36 23.19
C ASN A 30 -32.26 26.16 22.33
N ASN A 31 -31.65 27.21 22.91
CA ASN A 31 -30.65 28.03 22.20
C ASN A 31 -29.21 27.50 22.40
N GLU A 32 -28.99 26.44 23.17
CA GLU A 32 -27.64 25.93 23.43
C GLU A 32 -27.35 24.52 22.88
N THR A 33 -28.24 23.92 22.10
CA THR A 33 -27.87 22.68 21.39
C THR A 33 -28.26 22.78 19.94
N THR A 34 -27.42 23.37 19.11
CA THR A 34 -27.20 22.84 17.79
C THR A 34 -26.75 21.40 18.00
N ASP A 35 -27.53 20.42 17.53
CA ASP A 35 -27.12 19.03 17.54
C ASP A 35 -25.94 18.94 16.56
N ASP A 36 -24.70 18.97 17.07
CA ASP A 36 -23.46 18.90 16.29
C ASP A 36 -23.23 17.50 15.69
N ARG A 37 -24.14 16.56 15.98
CA ARG A 37 -24.01 15.15 15.59
C ARG A 37 -24.65 14.92 14.23
N SER A 38 -23.89 14.38 13.32
CA SER A 38 -24.35 14.07 11.95
C SER A 38 -23.81 12.74 11.44
N ASP A 39 -24.45 12.22 10.40
CA ASP A 39 -23.82 11.20 9.59
C ASP A 39 -22.82 11.86 8.62
N MET A 40 -21.82 11.10 8.16
CA MET A 40 -20.94 11.58 7.08
C MET A 40 -21.75 11.90 5.84
N ASN A 41 -21.45 13.01 5.19
CA ASN A 41 -22.07 13.43 3.93
C ASN A 41 -21.83 12.38 2.83
N ASN A 42 -22.70 12.35 1.83
CA ASN A 42 -22.49 11.51 0.66
C ASN A 42 -21.28 11.99 -0.15
N PRO A 43 -20.62 11.09 -0.92
CA PRO A 43 -19.61 11.49 -1.88
C PRO A 43 -20.17 12.46 -2.90
N THR A 44 -19.45 13.53 -3.19
CA THR A 44 -19.86 14.58 -4.14
C THR A 44 -19.04 14.52 -5.43
N LEU A 45 -17.80 14.02 -5.37
CA LEU A 45 -16.88 14.07 -6.51
C LEU A 45 -17.35 13.20 -7.69
N PRO A 46 -17.29 13.73 -8.93
CA PRO A 46 -17.48 12.94 -10.15
C PRO A 46 -16.47 11.80 -10.26
N GLU A 47 -16.79 10.80 -11.07
CA GLU A 47 -15.83 9.78 -11.51
C GLU A 47 -15.40 10.03 -12.96
N VAL A 48 -14.14 9.78 -13.25
CA VAL A 48 -13.56 9.89 -14.59
C VAL A 48 -13.07 8.53 -15.05
N MET A 49 -13.32 8.20 -16.33
CA MET A 49 -12.93 6.93 -16.94
C MET A 49 -12.39 7.17 -18.34
N VAL A 50 -11.70 6.18 -18.86
CA VAL A 50 -11.30 6.15 -20.26
C VAL A 50 -12.29 5.31 -21.07
N ASP A 51 -12.73 5.84 -22.20
CA ASP A 51 -13.64 5.16 -23.12
C ASP A 51 -12.85 4.67 -24.36
N PHE A 52 -12.63 3.36 -24.42
CA PHE A 52 -12.03 2.68 -25.58
C PHE A 52 -13.14 2.19 -26.52
N ASN A 53 -13.61 3.05 -27.43
CA ASN A 53 -14.65 2.75 -28.42
C ASN A 53 -15.96 2.19 -27.80
N GLY A 54 -16.42 2.78 -26.71
CA GLY A 54 -17.62 2.34 -25.98
C GLY A 54 -17.35 1.32 -24.88
N THR A 55 -16.09 0.96 -24.66
CA THR A 55 -15.67 0.08 -23.55
C THR A 55 -14.95 0.90 -22.49
N LEU A 56 -15.59 1.07 -21.32
CA LEU A 56 -15.02 1.84 -20.22
C LEU A 56 -13.93 1.06 -19.48
N ALA A 57 -12.84 1.75 -19.17
CA ALA A 57 -11.76 1.24 -18.35
C ALA A 57 -11.10 2.37 -17.54
N ASN A 58 -10.16 2.02 -16.67
CA ASN A 58 -9.34 2.96 -15.91
C ASN A 58 -10.19 4.01 -15.18
N ARG A 59 -11.07 3.53 -14.28
CA ARG A 59 -11.82 4.43 -13.38
C ARG A 59 -10.83 5.21 -12.51
N MET A 60 -10.95 6.52 -12.53
CA MET A 60 -10.18 7.46 -11.72
C MET A 60 -11.10 8.16 -10.73
N TYR A 61 -10.61 8.38 -9.53
CA TYR A 61 -11.32 9.09 -8.47
C TYR A 61 -10.74 10.49 -8.31
N GLY A 62 -11.58 11.45 -7.92
CA GLY A 62 -11.21 12.85 -7.83
C GLY A 62 -10.42 13.16 -6.56
N TYR A 63 -9.39 13.98 -6.69
CA TYR A 63 -8.68 14.58 -5.57
C TYR A 63 -9.01 16.07 -5.48
N ARG A 64 -9.14 16.61 -4.26
CA ARG A 64 -9.38 18.04 -4.03
C ARG A 64 -8.10 18.87 -4.06
N GLN A 65 -6.96 18.24 -4.03
CA GLN A 65 -5.64 18.87 -4.17
C GLN A 65 -4.84 18.15 -5.27
N PRO A 66 -3.91 18.88 -5.93
CA PRO A 66 -2.97 18.24 -6.84
C PRO A 66 -2.11 17.21 -6.10
N MET A 67 -1.97 16.01 -6.70
CA MET A 67 -1.08 14.95 -6.22
C MET A 67 0.26 15.04 -6.95
N GLU A 68 1.31 14.59 -6.30
CA GLU A 68 2.62 14.46 -6.96
C GLU A 68 2.60 13.32 -7.97
N ALA A 69 3.11 13.60 -9.18
CA ALA A 69 2.96 12.70 -10.31
C ALA A 69 3.69 11.36 -10.13
N ASP A 70 4.80 11.32 -9.41
CA ASP A 70 5.59 10.14 -9.10
C ASP A 70 4.93 9.24 -8.03
N PHE A 71 3.98 9.78 -7.25
CA PHE A 71 3.27 9.05 -6.21
C PHE A 71 1.83 8.64 -6.58
N VAL A 72 1.46 8.72 -7.85
CA VAL A 72 0.15 8.24 -8.33
C VAL A 72 0.34 7.30 -9.52
N ARG A 73 0.04 6.01 -9.33
CA ARG A 73 0.12 4.98 -10.36
C ARG A 73 -1.06 4.00 -10.28
N ASP A 74 -2.26 4.51 -10.29
CA ASP A 74 -3.46 3.66 -10.17
C ASP A 74 -3.76 2.89 -11.45
N SER A 75 -3.46 3.48 -12.61
CA SER A 75 -3.74 2.88 -13.92
C SER A 75 -2.78 3.34 -15.00
N VAL A 76 -2.64 2.50 -16.03
CA VAL A 76 -1.91 2.83 -17.27
C VAL A 76 -2.89 2.87 -18.44
N THR A 77 -2.90 3.98 -19.17
CA THR A 77 -3.74 4.21 -20.34
C THR A 77 -2.91 4.20 -21.61
N PRO A 78 -2.98 3.16 -22.42
CA PRO A 78 -2.26 3.10 -23.70
C PRO A 78 -2.87 4.06 -24.72
N LEU A 79 -1.98 4.73 -25.45
CA LEU A 79 -2.31 5.59 -26.57
C LEU A 79 -1.87 4.94 -27.87
N ASP A 80 -2.71 4.93 -28.85
CA ASP A 80 -2.36 4.54 -30.22
C ASP A 80 -1.53 5.63 -30.92
N THR A 81 -1.19 5.38 -32.18
CA THR A 81 -0.41 6.33 -32.99
C THR A 81 -1.13 7.67 -33.24
N THR A 82 -2.45 7.74 -33.06
CA THR A 82 -3.21 8.99 -33.16
C THR A 82 -3.11 9.85 -31.92
N LYS A 83 -2.69 9.26 -30.78
CA LYS A 83 -2.61 9.91 -29.47
C LYS A 83 -3.91 10.57 -29.01
N LYS A 84 -5.04 10.03 -29.47
CA LYS A 84 -6.37 10.47 -29.08
C LYS A 84 -6.91 9.60 -27.97
N LEU A 85 -7.54 10.25 -27.00
CA LEU A 85 -8.13 9.60 -25.85
C LEU A 85 -9.52 10.17 -25.61
N THR A 86 -10.51 9.30 -25.47
CA THR A 86 -11.85 9.71 -25.06
C THR A 86 -12.00 9.54 -23.56
N ILE A 87 -12.27 10.63 -22.88
CA ILE A 87 -12.56 10.67 -21.44
C ILE A 87 -14.07 10.65 -21.23
N ALA A 88 -14.55 9.73 -20.40
CA ALA A 88 -15.93 9.65 -19.96
C ALA A 88 -16.03 10.12 -18.50
N VAL A 89 -16.92 11.05 -18.22
CA VAL A 89 -17.16 11.60 -16.88
C VAL A 89 -18.55 11.22 -16.42
N ASN A 90 -18.65 10.56 -15.27
CA ASN A 90 -19.89 10.40 -14.54
C ASN A 90 -20.06 11.60 -13.59
N PRO A 91 -20.88 12.58 -13.89
CA PRO A 91 -20.98 13.77 -13.08
C PRO A 91 -21.79 13.54 -11.78
N TYR A 92 -22.56 12.44 -11.70
CA TYR A 92 -23.58 12.26 -10.67
C TYR A 92 -24.48 13.49 -10.56
N GLU A 93 -24.47 14.16 -9.41
CA GLU A 93 -25.26 15.37 -9.18
C GLU A 93 -24.46 16.67 -9.46
N GLU A 94 -23.14 16.56 -9.71
CA GLU A 94 -22.26 17.70 -9.92
C GLU A 94 -22.40 18.31 -11.32
N LYS A 95 -22.30 19.64 -11.36
CA LYS A 95 -22.26 20.39 -12.61
C LYS A 95 -20.82 20.64 -13.05
N ILE A 96 -20.42 20.03 -14.16
CA ILE A 96 -19.10 20.24 -14.75
C ILE A 96 -19.12 21.52 -15.61
N LYS A 97 -18.29 22.50 -15.30
CA LYS A 97 -18.12 23.76 -16.02
C LYS A 97 -17.12 23.65 -17.16
N SER A 98 -15.97 22.99 -16.88
CA SER A 98 -14.92 22.78 -17.88
C SER A 98 -14.01 21.60 -17.52
N LEU A 99 -13.29 21.09 -18.54
CA LEU A 99 -12.25 20.10 -18.40
C LEU A 99 -10.95 20.63 -18.99
N SER A 100 -9.84 20.41 -18.29
CA SER A 100 -8.49 20.63 -18.80
C SER A 100 -7.62 19.39 -18.49
N TYR A 101 -6.48 19.29 -19.16
CA TYR A 101 -5.53 18.21 -18.88
C TYR A 101 -4.09 18.71 -18.93
N GLU A 102 -3.24 18.04 -18.20
CA GLU A 102 -1.80 18.26 -18.17
C GLU A 102 -1.07 16.93 -18.30
N VAL A 103 -0.05 16.89 -19.17
CA VAL A 103 0.85 15.76 -19.33
C VAL A 103 2.20 16.14 -18.77
N ARG A 104 2.73 15.33 -17.86
CA ARG A 104 4.06 15.48 -17.25
C ARG A 104 4.94 14.27 -17.51
N THR A 105 6.25 14.43 -17.39
CA THR A 105 7.17 13.30 -17.26
C THR A 105 6.78 12.44 -16.05
N SER A 106 7.19 11.17 -16.04
CA SER A 106 6.79 10.20 -14.99
C SER A 106 7.21 10.63 -13.58
N ASP A 107 8.33 11.34 -13.48
CA ASP A 107 8.85 11.95 -12.24
C ASP A 107 8.19 13.30 -11.87
N GLY A 108 7.23 13.77 -12.67
CA GLY A 108 6.52 15.02 -12.44
C GLY A 108 7.32 16.31 -12.68
N THR A 109 8.59 16.22 -12.99
CA THR A 109 9.48 17.40 -13.03
C THR A 109 9.23 18.34 -14.21
N LYS A 110 8.75 17.81 -15.35
CA LYS A 110 8.56 18.59 -16.57
C LYS A 110 7.15 18.48 -17.12
N ILE A 111 6.51 19.62 -17.37
CA ILE A 111 5.24 19.69 -18.11
C ILE A 111 5.54 19.53 -19.60
N VAL A 112 4.95 18.50 -20.22
CA VAL A 112 5.06 18.20 -21.66
C VAL A 112 3.96 18.94 -22.44
N GLU A 113 2.74 18.92 -21.91
CA GLU A 113 1.60 19.59 -22.52
C GLU A 113 0.57 19.99 -21.44
N ASN A 114 -0.07 21.14 -21.59
CA ASN A 114 -1.19 21.58 -20.76
C ASN A 114 -2.23 22.26 -21.67
N ARG A 115 -3.48 21.78 -21.63
CA ARG A 115 -4.56 22.30 -22.49
C ARG A 115 -5.93 22.25 -21.85
N LYS A 116 -6.76 23.19 -22.24
CA LYS A 116 -8.20 23.19 -21.96
C LYS A 116 -8.96 22.50 -23.09
N VAL A 117 -9.87 21.61 -22.74
CA VAL A 117 -10.72 20.89 -23.71
C VAL A 117 -11.90 21.76 -24.12
N LYS A 118 -12.19 21.77 -25.44
CA LYS A 118 -13.15 22.72 -26.04
C LYS A 118 -14.61 22.39 -25.76
N SER A 119 -14.98 21.13 -25.63
CA SER A 119 -16.35 20.69 -25.40
C SER A 119 -16.42 19.42 -24.55
N LEU A 120 -17.47 19.35 -23.75
CA LEU A 120 -17.95 18.14 -23.10
C LEU A 120 -19.28 17.81 -23.74
N ASP A 121 -19.36 16.70 -24.45
CA ASP A 121 -20.57 16.28 -25.14
C ASP A 121 -21.43 15.37 -24.27
N SER A 122 -22.69 15.69 -24.11
CA SER A 122 -23.69 14.92 -23.37
C SER A 122 -24.45 13.89 -24.23
N SER A 123 -23.84 13.42 -25.32
CA SER A 123 -24.52 12.66 -26.35
C SER A 123 -24.71 11.16 -26.07
N GLY A 124 -24.30 10.64 -24.92
CA GLY A 124 -24.49 9.24 -24.57
C GLY A 124 -25.85 8.98 -23.91
N SER A 125 -26.52 7.89 -24.29
CA SER A 125 -27.74 7.39 -23.61
C SER A 125 -27.42 6.77 -22.23
N ASP A 126 -26.14 6.67 -21.88
CA ASP A 126 -25.62 6.07 -20.68
C ASP A 126 -25.41 7.07 -19.51
N GLY A 127 -25.66 8.36 -19.73
CA GLY A 127 -25.54 9.42 -18.73
C GLY A 127 -24.13 9.99 -18.57
N TYR A 128 -23.12 9.48 -19.28
CA TYR A 128 -21.75 9.99 -19.21
C TYR A 128 -21.56 11.21 -20.12
N LEU A 129 -20.83 12.20 -19.61
CA LEU A 129 -20.28 13.27 -20.45
C LEU A 129 -18.98 12.76 -21.08
N ARG A 130 -18.74 13.11 -22.34
CA ARG A 130 -17.54 12.70 -23.07
C ARG A 130 -16.74 13.90 -23.57
N ALA A 131 -15.41 13.76 -23.48
CA ALA A 131 -14.45 14.73 -23.99
C ALA A 131 -13.35 14.01 -24.75
N GLN A 132 -12.95 14.52 -25.91
CA GLN A 132 -11.81 14.01 -26.64
C GLN A 132 -10.57 14.84 -26.32
N ILE A 133 -9.51 14.15 -25.86
CA ILE A 133 -8.18 14.69 -25.65
C ILE A 133 -7.30 14.25 -26.83
N GLU A 134 -6.51 15.17 -27.37
CA GLU A 134 -5.50 14.88 -28.38
C GLU A 134 -4.15 15.43 -27.92
N ILE A 135 -3.24 14.52 -27.54
CA ILE A 135 -1.92 14.87 -27.06
C ILE A 135 -1.01 15.10 -28.26
N SER A 136 -0.79 16.37 -28.61
CA SER A 136 -0.05 16.76 -29.81
C SER A 136 1.47 16.82 -29.59
N SER A 137 1.92 16.88 -28.35
CA SER A 137 3.35 16.86 -28.00
C SER A 137 4.02 15.53 -28.33
N GLY A 138 5.32 15.57 -28.59
CA GLY A 138 6.11 14.40 -28.94
C GLY A 138 6.34 13.49 -27.73
N LEU A 139 5.40 12.60 -27.44
CA LEU A 139 5.63 11.52 -26.50
C LEU A 139 6.59 10.48 -27.11
N LEU A 140 7.57 10.05 -26.36
CA LEU A 140 8.44 8.95 -26.76
C LEU A 140 7.67 7.63 -26.71
N MET A 141 7.97 6.75 -27.66
CA MET A 141 7.38 5.40 -27.71
C MET A 141 7.85 4.58 -26.51
N ASN A 142 6.93 3.84 -25.91
CA ASN A 142 7.19 2.92 -24.78
C ASN A 142 7.63 3.61 -23.48
N GLN A 143 7.53 4.94 -23.41
CA GLN A 143 7.76 5.71 -22.18
C GLN A 143 6.43 6.13 -21.58
N GLU A 144 6.32 5.99 -20.26
CA GLU A 144 5.16 6.45 -19.51
C GLU A 144 5.27 7.94 -19.18
N TYR A 145 4.12 8.59 -19.14
CA TYR A 145 3.92 9.98 -18.71
C TYR A 145 2.74 10.04 -17.75
N SER A 146 2.74 10.97 -16.82
CA SER A 146 1.57 11.24 -15.99
C SER A 146 0.58 12.12 -16.76
N LEU A 147 -0.70 11.70 -16.82
CA LEU A 147 -1.81 12.51 -17.32
C LEU A 147 -2.70 12.90 -16.13
N GLN A 148 -2.73 14.19 -15.84
CA GLN A 148 -3.67 14.80 -14.91
C GLN A 148 -4.86 15.35 -15.72
N ILE A 149 -6.09 15.04 -15.30
CA ILE A 149 -7.32 15.62 -15.81
C ILE A 149 -7.88 16.49 -14.69
N SER A 150 -8.24 17.73 -14.98
CA SER A 150 -8.82 18.66 -14.02
C SER A 150 -10.24 19.02 -14.44
N LEU A 151 -11.21 18.83 -13.55
CA LEU A 151 -12.59 19.23 -13.71
C LEU A 151 -12.87 20.47 -12.86
N ASP A 152 -13.38 21.51 -13.47
CA ASP A 152 -13.98 22.66 -12.76
C ASP A 152 -15.46 22.34 -12.51
N THR A 153 -15.79 22.07 -11.25
CA THR A 153 -17.13 21.69 -10.80
C THR A 153 -17.85 22.84 -10.11
N SER A 154 -19.12 22.64 -9.71
CA SER A 154 -19.82 23.61 -8.87
C SER A 154 -19.14 23.85 -7.54
N ASP A 155 -18.50 22.82 -6.96
CA ASP A 155 -17.85 22.78 -5.65
C ASP A 155 -16.33 23.01 -5.68
N GLY A 156 -15.77 23.44 -6.83
CA GLY A 156 -14.35 23.71 -7.01
C GLY A 156 -13.65 22.73 -7.95
N GLU A 157 -12.33 22.78 -7.97
CA GLU A 157 -11.55 21.90 -8.85
C GLU A 157 -11.42 20.49 -8.26
N ALA A 158 -11.41 19.51 -9.17
CA ALA A 158 -11.11 18.12 -8.85
C ALA A 158 -10.09 17.57 -9.86
N TYR A 159 -9.10 16.83 -9.37
CA TYR A 159 -7.96 16.32 -10.12
C TYR A 159 -8.04 14.80 -10.23
N TYR A 160 -7.75 14.25 -11.40
CA TYR A 160 -7.83 12.82 -11.73
C TYR A 160 -6.54 12.40 -12.43
N TYR A 161 -6.06 11.19 -12.18
CA TYR A 161 -4.75 10.77 -12.66
C TYR A 161 -4.78 9.41 -13.33
N THR A 162 -4.03 9.28 -14.43
CA THR A 162 -3.63 8.01 -15.05
C THR A 162 -2.26 8.16 -15.68
N ARG A 163 -1.53 7.09 -15.85
CA ARG A 163 -0.31 7.06 -16.68
C ARG A 163 -0.70 6.88 -18.14
N VAL A 164 -0.04 7.57 -19.06
CA VAL A 164 -0.23 7.36 -20.48
C VAL A 164 1.07 6.86 -21.10
N VAL A 165 0.94 5.89 -22.01
CA VAL A 165 2.07 5.32 -22.75
C VAL A 165 1.71 5.19 -24.23
N SER A 166 2.56 5.75 -25.12
CA SER A 166 2.38 5.63 -26.56
C SER A 166 2.96 4.31 -27.06
N ARG A 167 2.14 3.48 -27.75
CA ARG A 167 2.55 2.19 -28.28
C ARG A 167 2.06 2.01 -29.72
N SER A 168 2.75 1.14 -30.48
CA SER A 168 2.40 0.86 -31.88
C SER A 168 1.10 0.06 -32.01
N SER A 169 0.85 -0.85 -31.07
CA SER A 169 -0.35 -1.67 -30.96
C SER A 169 -0.53 -2.11 -29.51
N THR A 170 -1.76 -2.20 -29.02
CA THR A 170 -2.00 -2.51 -27.59
C THR A 170 -3.10 -3.54 -27.35
N ASN A 171 -3.96 -3.83 -28.33
CA ASN A 171 -5.13 -4.71 -28.18
C ASN A 171 -5.98 -4.42 -26.92
N THR A 172 -6.00 -3.16 -26.51
CA THR A 172 -6.54 -2.71 -25.21
C THR A 172 -8.02 -3.08 -25.03
N GLU A 173 -8.82 -2.82 -26.05
CA GLU A 173 -10.26 -3.11 -26.02
C GLU A 173 -10.54 -4.58 -25.80
N ASP A 174 -9.76 -5.45 -26.45
CA ASP A 174 -9.91 -6.90 -26.34
C ASP A 174 -9.53 -7.40 -24.94
N TYR A 175 -8.47 -6.87 -24.35
CA TYR A 175 -8.08 -7.19 -22.98
C TYR A 175 -9.13 -6.78 -21.95
N VAL A 176 -9.65 -5.55 -22.07
CA VAL A 176 -10.68 -5.02 -21.14
C VAL A 176 -11.99 -5.82 -21.27
N LYS A 177 -12.38 -6.16 -22.51
CA LYS A 177 -13.54 -7.01 -22.78
C LYS A 177 -13.35 -8.42 -22.22
N PHE A 178 -12.14 -8.98 -22.37
CA PHE A 178 -11.84 -10.31 -21.84
C PHE A 178 -12.05 -10.38 -20.32
N ALA A 179 -11.45 -9.45 -19.56
CA ALA A 179 -11.58 -9.42 -18.11
C ALA A 179 -13.04 -9.31 -17.65
N SER A 180 -13.82 -8.40 -18.26
CA SER A 180 -15.24 -8.24 -17.97
C SER A 180 -16.07 -9.48 -18.33
N SER A 181 -15.78 -10.11 -19.47
CA SER A 181 -16.51 -11.29 -19.94
C SER A 181 -16.16 -12.50 -19.10
N PHE A 182 -14.89 -12.69 -18.71
CA PHE A 182 -14.46 -13.78 -17.85
C PHE A 182 -15.16 -13.73 -16.49
N ALA A 183 -15.18 -12.55 -15.84
CA ALA A 183 -15.91 -12.37 -14.58
C ALA A 183 -17.40 -12.69 -14.73
N GLN A 184 -18.04 -12.26 -15.83
CA GLN A 184 -19.45 -12.56 -16.10
C GLN A 184 -19.69 -14.05 -16.35
N MET A 185 -18.80 -14.73 -17.09
CA MET A 185 -18.89 -16.17 -17.35
C MET A 185 -18.75 -16.98 -16.05
N CYS A 186 -17.95 -16.52 -15.09
CA CYS A 186 -17.87 -17.15 -13.77
C CYS A 186 -19.20 -17.15 -13.01
N MET A 187 -20.10 -16.19 -13.27
CA MET A 187 -21.42 -16.11 -12.62
C MET A 187 -22.44 -17.05 -13.24
N ASP A 188 -22.28 -17.42 -14.51
CA ASP A 188 -23.20 -18.31 -15.22
C ASP A 188 -22.64 -19.74 -15.27
N LYS A 189 -23.22 -20.62 -14.48
CA LYS A 189 -22.81 -22.04 -14.42
C LYS A 189 -22.88 -22.76 -15.79
N ASN A 190 -23.74 -22.31 -16.70
CA ASN A 190 -23.88 -22.90 -18.02
C ASN A 190 -22.79 -22.37 -19.00
N ALA A 191 -22.31 -21.15 -18.78
CA ALA A 191 -21.25 -20.54 -19.58
C ALA A 191 -19.84 -20.93 -19.08
N ALA A 192 -19.73 -21.42 -17.85
CA ALA A 192 -18.46 -21.69 -17.18
C ALA A 192 -17.62 -22.75 -17.90
N ASP A 193 -18.23 -23.71 -18.63
CA ASP A 193 -17.47 -24.69 -19.42
C ASP A 193 -16.54 -24.04 -20.45
N GLY A 194 -16.89 -22.85 -20.95
CA GLY A 194 -16.05 -22.04 -21.85
C GLY A 194 -14.78 -21.51 -21.20
N LEU A 195 -14.72 -21.44 -19.87
CA LEU A 195 -13.54 -20.98 -19.12
C LEU A 195 -12.43 -22.04 -19.09
N ALA A 196 -12.77 -23.33 -19.21
CA ALA A 196 -11.81 -24.44 -19.11
C ALA A 196 -10.64 -24.32 -20.12
N ALA A 197 -10.89 -23.69 -21.27
CA ALA A 197 -9.86 -23.46 -22.29
C ALA A 197 -8.78 -22.42 -21.89
N TYR A 198 -9.01 -21.65 -20.84
CA TYR A 198 -8.12 -20.60 -20.31
C TYR A 198 -7.40 -21.02 -19.04
N LEU A 199 -7.86 -22.08 -18.38
CA LEU A 199 -7.36 -22.51 -17.08
C LEU A 199 -6.25 -23.55 -17.24
N GLU A 200 -5.37 -23.63 -16.25
CA GLU A 200 -4.39 -24.70 -16.12
C GLU A 200 -5.00 -25.93 -15.47
N SER A 201 -4.25 -27.03 -15.46
CA SER A 201 -4.68 -28.24 -14.77
C SER A 201 -4.80 -27.97 -13.26
N ALA A 202 -5.90 -28.40 -12.67
CA ALA A 202 -6.11 -28.19 -11.25
C ALA A 202 -5.04 -28.96 -10.43
N GLU A 203 -4.25 -28.23 -9.67
CA GLU A 203 -3.27 -28.81 -8.73
C GLU A 203 -3.85 -29.00 -7.33
N SER A 204 -4.97 -28.36 -7.02
CA SER A 204 -5.60 -28.43 -5.71
C SER A 204 -7.05 -28.86 -5.81
N SER A 205 -7.53 -29.61 -4.80
CA SER A 205 -8.93 -29.94 -4.62
C SER A 205 -9.67 -28.89 -3.78
N SER A 206 -9.11 -27.70 -3.58
CA SER A 206 -9.71 -26.64 -2.78
C SER A 206 -11.07 -26.23 -3.34
N THR A 207 -12.09 -26.23 -2.49
CA THR A 207 -13.44 -25.75 -2.82
C THR A 207 -13.66 -24.31 -2.35
N ASN A 208 -12.61 -23.65 -1.85
CA ASN A 208 -12.71 -22.31 -1.31
C ASN A 208 -12.78 -21.26 -2.44
N PHE A 209 -13.95 -20.66 -2.64
CA PHE A 209 -14.19 -19.65 -3.66
C PHE A 209 -13.68 -18.25 -3.28
N THR A 210 -13.30 -18.02 -2.02
CA THR A 210 -12.84 -16.71 -1.55
C THR A 210 -11.40 -16.41 -1.96
N ALA A 211 -10.64 -17.44 -2.35
CA ALA A 211 -9.32 -17.25 -2.97
C ALA A 211 -9.08 -18.34 -4.01
N VAL A 212 -9.06 -17.96 -5.25
CA VAL A 212 -8.83 -18.85 -6.38
C VAL A 212 -7.68 -18.34 -7.25
N THR A 213 -7.06 -19.29 -7.95
CA THR A 213 -5.99 -19.02 -8.91
C THR A 213 -6.31 -19.68 -10.24
N ILE A 214 -5.49 -19.45 -11.24
CA ILE A 214 -5.59 -20.11 -12.55
C ILE A 214 -5.57 -21.65 -12.47
N GLN A 215 -5.02 -22.22 -11.38
CA GLN A 215 -4.91 -23.66 -11.10
C GLN A 215 -6.04 -24.17 -10.17
N SER A 216 -7.00 -23.35 -9.86
CA SER A 216 -8.16 -23.79 -9.05
C SER A 216 -9.15 -24.58 -9.91
N PRO A 217 -9.92 -25.52 -9.32
CA PRO A 217 -10.96 -26.23 -10.04
C PRO A 217 -11.99 -25.28 -10.66
N LEU A 218 -12.47 -25.59 -11.87
CA LEU A 218 -13.46 -24.79 -12.57
C LEU A 218 -14.71 -24.54 -11.72
N SER A 219 -15.14 -25.56 -10.95
CA SER A 219 -16.28 -25.41 -10.03
C SER A 219 -16.05 -24.33 -8.98
N THR A 220 -14.84 -24.22 -8.46
CA THR A 220 -14.46 -23.19 -7.47
C THR A 220 -14.36 -21.80 -8.11
N ILE A 221 -13.75 -21.69 -9.27
CA ILE A 221 -13.66 -20.45 -10.06
C ILE A 221 -15.07 -19.93 -10.40
N SER A 222 -16.01 -20.82 -10.69
CA SER A 222 -17.42 -20.49 -10.93
C SER A 222 -18.28 -20.48 -9.65
N TRP A 223 -17.67 -20.10 -8.53
CA TRP A 223 -18.33 -19.86 -7.24
C TRP A 223 -18.86 -21.08 -6.50
N GLY A 224 -18.38 -22.29 -6.79
CA GLY A 224 -18.78 -23.48 -6.04
C GLY A 224 -20.29 -23.67 -5.95
N ASN A 225 -20.82 -23.75 -4.75
CA ASN A 225 -22.28 -23.84 -4.47
C ASN A 225 -22.95 -22.46 -4.35
N LEU A 226 -22.18 -21.37 -4.38
CA LEU A 226 -22.73 -20.03 -4.38
C LEU A 226 -23.38 -19.74 -5.74
N SER A 227 -24.49 -19.01 -5.73
CA SER A 227 -25.14 -18.49 -6.94
C SER A 227 -25.19 -16.96 -6.85
N PRO A 228 -24.03 -16.30 -7.00
CA PRO A 228 -23.95 -14.87 -6.79
C PRO A 228 -24.51 -14.09 -7.97
N GLN A 229 -24.86 -12.83 -7.67
CA GLN A 229 -25.20 -11.81 -8.67
C GLN A 229 -24.31 -10.60 -8.45
N ILE A 230 -23.89 -9.94 -9.50
CA ILE A 230 -23.15 -8.70 -9.40
C ILE A 230 -24.11 -7.63 -8.86
N SER A 231 -23.82 -7.09 -7.67
CA SER A 231 -24.58 -6.01 -7.02
C SER A 231 -24.04 -4.64 -7.44
N LYS A 232 -22.70 -4.50 -7.51
CA LYS A 232 -22.02 -3.30 -8.04
C LYS A 232 -21.05 -3.70 -9.13
N LYS A 233 -21.31 -3.23 -10.35
CA LYS A 233 -20.51 -3.58 -11.54
C LYS A 233 -19.18 -2.86 -11.52
N GLY A 234 -18.07 -3.61 -11.55
CA GLY A 234 -16.72 -3.09 -11.71
C GLY A 234 -16.43 -2.55 -13.10
N ILE A 235 -15.42 -1.70 -13.17
CA ILE A 235 -14.79 -1.24 -14.43
C ILE A 235 -13.35 -1.72 -14.39
N PRO A 236 -12.86 -2.45 -15.42
CA PRO A 236 -11.50 -2.94 -15.45
C PRO A 236 -10.48 -1.80 -15.40
N VAL A 237 -9.41 -2.01 -14.64
CA VAL A 237 -8.28 -1.08 -14.51
C VAL A 237 -7.05 -1.75 -15.08
N ILE A 238 -6.43 -1.13 -16.07
CA ILE A 238 -5.20 -1.60 -16.68
C ILE A 238 -4.05 -1.18 -15.77
N LYS A 239 -3.34 -2.16 -15.22
CA LYS A 239 -2.22 -1.94 -14.30
C LYS A 239 -0.89 -1.91 -15.04
N GLU A 240 -0.74 -2.79 -16.02
CA GLU A 240 0.42 -2.92 -16.90
C GLU A 240 -0.07 -3.21 -18.32
N ILE A 241 0.62 -2.66 -19.33
CA ILE A 241 0.36 -3.01 -20.72
C ILE A 241 1.60 -2.81 -21.58
N ASN A 242 1.90 -3.80 -22.39
CA ASN A 242 2.93 -3.72 -23.42
C ASN A 242 2.38 -4.21 -24.77
N GLU A 243 3.24 -4.46 -25.77
CA GLU A 243 2.79 -4.83 -27.12
C GLU A 243 2.04 -6.16 -27.16
N THR A 244 2.35 -7.10 -26.24
CA THR A 244 1.85 -8.47 -26.26
C THR A 244 1.11 -8.89 -25.01
N THR A 245 1.34 -8.25 -23.88
CA THR A 245 0.75 -8.61 -22.58
C THR A 245 0.10 -7.43 -21.89
N ALA A 246 -0.87 -7.73 -21.02
CA ALA A 246 -1.48 -6.76 -20.10
C ALA A 246 -1.79 -7.39 -18.76
N SER A 247 -1.72 -6.57 -17.70
CA SER A 247 -2.24 -6.88 -16.37
C SER A 247 -3.47 -6.02 -16.10
N ILE A 248 -4.57 -6.66 -15.70
CA ILE A 248 -5.84 -5.97 -15.44
C ILE A 248 -6.33 -6.36 -14.05
N SER A 249 -6.78 -5.38 -13.29
CA SER A 249 -7.52 -5.56 -12.05
C SER A 249 -8.99 -5.21 -12.27
N LEU A 250 -9.89 -6.01 -11.70
CA LEU A 250 -11.33 -5.77 -11.74
C LEU A 250 -11.90 -5.91 -10.34
N LYS A 251 -12.27 -4.80 -9.72
CA LYS A 251 -12.95 -4.78 -8.42
C LYS A 251 -14.46 -4.65 -8.64
N TYR A 252 -15.25 -5.48 -7.96
CA TYR A 252 -16.72 -5.48 -8.04
C TYR A 252 -17.33 -6.07 -6.77
N GLU A 253 -18.62 -5.85 -6.54
CA GLU A 253 -19.33 -6.42 -5.41
C GLU A 253 -20.34 -7.45 -5.90
N ILE A 254 -20.41 -8.57 -5.22
CA ILE A 254 -21.43 -9.58 -5.44
C ILE A 254 -22.36 -9.71 -4.25
N LYS A 255 -23.59 -10.14 -4.54
CA LYS A 255 -24.62 -10.49 -3.58
C LYS A 255 -24.99 -11.95 -3.76
N ALA A 256 -25.12 -12.68 -2.65
CA ALA A 256 -25.62 -14.05 -2.64
C ALA A 256 -26.65 -14.25 -1.52
N ALA A 257 -27.45 -15.30 -1.61
CA ALA A 257 -28.30 -15.70 -0.50
C ALA A 257 -27.46 -16.41 0.58
N ASN A 258 -27.63 -16.04 1.85
CA ASN A 258 -27.04 -16.76 2.96
C ASN A 258 -27.86 -18.03 3.31
N GLU A 259 -27.39 -18.84 4.26
CA GLU A 259 -28.05 -20.09 4.68
C GLU A 259 -29.42 -19.88 5.32
N ASN A 260 -29.66 -18.67 5.88
CA ASN A 260 -30.90 -18.28 6.54
C ASN A 260 -31.88 -17.53 5.62
N GLY A 261 -31.58 -17.44 4.32
CA GLY A 261 -32.41 -16.75 3.33
C GLY A 261 -32.25 -15.24 3.29
N GLY A 262 -31.32 -14.66 4.08
CA GLY A 262 -30.88 -13.27 3.99
C GLY A 262 -29.92 -13.06 2.81
N ALA A 263 -29.39 -11.85 2.69
CA ALA A 263 -28.38 -11.51 1.70
C ALA A 263 -27.01 -11.34 2.36
N GLU A 264 -25.99 -11.85 1.71
CA GLU A 264 -24.59 -11.59 2.03
C GLU A 264 -23.90 -10.94 0.84
N TYR A 265 -22.91 -10.07 1.12
CA TYR A 265 -22.18 -9.33 0.13
C TYR A 265 -20.70 -9.66 0.23
N TYR A 266 -20.01 -9.65 -0.91
CA TYR A 266 -18.57 -9.89 -0.99
C TYR A 266 -17.92 -8.81 -1.86
N ASN A 267 -16.87 -8.19 -1.36
CA ASN A 267 -15.96 -7.41 -2.17
C ASN A 267 -15.03 -8.36 -2.92
N VAL A 268 -15.03 -8.26 -4.24
CA VAL A 268 -14.26 -9.15 -5.11
C VAL A 268 -13.21 -8.37 -5.85
N THR A 269 -11.99 -8.87 -5.83
CA THR A 269 -10.89 -8.38 -6.65
C THR A 269 -10.38 -9.52 -7.53
N ASP A 270 -10.56 -9.38 -8.84
CA ASP A 270 -10.00 -10.26 -9.84
C ASP A 270 -8.75 -9.61 -10.45
N PHE A 271 -7.67 -10.35 -10.55
CA PHE A 271 -6.45 -10.00 -11.27
C PHE A 271 -6.27 -10.93 -12.45
N TYR A 272 -5.93 -10.35 -13.62
CA TYR A 272 -5.69 -11.04 -14.86
C TYR A 272 -4.35 -10.65 -15.45
N ARG A 273 -3.48 -11.62 -15.76
CA ARG A 273 -2.33 -11.44 -16.64
C ARG A 273 -2.64 -12.07 -17.99
N LEU A 274 -2.65 -11.27 -19.04
CA LEU A 274 -3.14 -11.66 -20.35
C LEU A 274 -2.02 -11.53 -21.40
N ARG A 275 -2.05 -12.40 -22.42
CA ARG A 275 -1.21 -12.29 -23.62
C ARG A 275 -2.08 -12.36 -24.86
N TYR A 276 -1.89 -11.41 -25.76
CA TYR A 276 -2.50 -11.43 -27.08
C TYR A 276 -1.65 -12.28 -28.05
N THR A 277 -2.29 -13.16 -28.78
CA THR A 277 -1.68 -13.94 -29.88
C THR A 277 -2.51 -13.72 -31.14
N ASP A 278 -1.96 -14.05 -32.29
CA ASP A 278 -2.66 -13.91 -33.60
C ASP A 278 -4.01 -14.65 -33.66
N THR A 279 -4.26 -15.58 -32.75
CA THR A 279 -5.45 -16.42 -32.75
C THR A 279 -6.40 -16.21 -31.59
N ARG A 280 -5.89 -15.81 -30.43
CA ARG A 280 -6.70 -15.63 -29.20
C ARG A 280 -5.94 -14.90 -28.11
N ILE A 281 -6.67 -14.47 -27.08
CA ILE A 281 -6.09 -14.06 -25.80
C ILE A 281 -5.77 -15.31 -24.98
N MET A 282 -4.57 -15.36 -24.41
CA MET A 282 -4.14 -16.36 -23.44
C MET A 282 -4.21 -15.76 -22.04
N LEU A 283 -4.78 -16.49 -21.09
CA LEU A 283 -4.72 -16.16 -19.67
C LEU A 283 -3.41 -16.78 -19.13
N LEU A 284 -2.51 -15.93 -18.65
CA LEU A 284 -1.20 -16.33 -18.12
C LEU A 284 -1.22 -16.48 -16.60
N ASP A 285 -2.02 -15.64 -15.93
CA ASP A 285 -2.29 -15.73 -14.50
C ASP A 285 -3.70 -15.21 -14.22
N PHE A 286 -4.36 -15.80 -13.23
CA PHE A 286 -5.62 -15.37 -12.71
C PHE A 286 -5.65 -15.58 -11.21
N GLN A 287 -6.04 -14.54 -10.49
CA GLN A 287 -6.24 -14.61 -9.05
C GLN A 287 -7.53 -13.88 -8.70
N ARG A 288 -8.27 -14.42 -7.74
CA ARG A 288 -9.45 -13.80 -7.13
C ARG A 288 -9.32 -13.83 -5.63
N SER A 289 -9.56 -12.69 -4.97
CA SER A 289 -9.98 -12.61 -3.58
C SER A 289 -11.44 -12.20 -3.50
N ALA A 290 -12.16 -12.74 -2.53
CA ALA A 290 -13.54 -12.38 -2.25
C ALA A 290 -13.74 -12.36 -0.74
N ASP A 291 -13.75 -11.18 -0.16
CA ASP A 291 -13.89 -10.96 1.27
C ASP A 291 -15.33 -10.53 1.58
N GLN A 292 -15.94 -11.18 2.58
CA GLN A 292 -17.31 -10.89 2.94
C GLN A 292 -17.39 -9.52 3.62
N VAL A 293 -18.34 -8.71 3.21
CA VAL A 293 -18.67 -7.48 3.92
C VAL A 293 -19.30 -7.85 5.26
N PHE A 294 -18.72 -7.39 6.35
CA PHE A 294 -19.18 -7.71 7.69
C PHE A 294 -20.59 -7.16 7.96
N ASP A 295 -21.46 -8.01 8.43
CA ASP A 295 -22.82 -7.67 8.81
C ASP A 295 -23.21 -8.46 10.07
N PRO A 296 -23.29 -7.80 11.24
CA PRO A 296 -23.66 -8.47 12.49
C PRO A 296 -25.05 -9.10 12.49
N GLN A 297 -25.94 -8.75 11.54
CA GLN A 297 -27.27 -9.40 11.41
C GLN A 297 -27.17 -10.84 10.88
N GLN A 298 -25.99 -11.21 10.38
CA GLN A 298 -25.73 -12.57 9.95
C GLN A 298 -25.25 -13.43 11.12
N THR A 299 -25.16 -14.74 10.91
CA THR A 299 -24.65 -15.66 11.94
C THR A 299 -23.13 -15.50 12.07
N VAL A 300 -22.70 -14.41 12.68
CA VAL A 300 -21.27 -14.10 12.90
C VAL A 300 -20.82 -14.48 14.32
N ILE A 301 -21.72 -14.49 15.28
CA ILE A 301 -21.42 -14.83 16.67
C ILE A 301 -21.33 -16.36 16.80
N THR A 302 -20.26 -16.84 17.43
CA THR A 302 -20.02 -18.24 17.76
C THR A 302 -19.92 -18.41 19.27
N ASP A 303 -19.85 -19.67 19.75
CA ASP A 303 -19.75 -19.98 21.19
C ASP A 303 -18.53 -19.33 21.87
N ASP A 304 -17.52 -18.92 21.11
CA ASP A 304 -16.24 -18.43 21.62
C ASP A 304 -15.67 -17.22 20.85
N GLY A 305 -16.47 -16.61 19.97
CA GLY A 305 -15.93 -15.47 19.19
C GLY A 305 -16.82 -14.96 18.07
N LEU A 306 -16.18 -14.26 17.12
CA LEU A 306 -16.82 -13.67 15.94
C LEU A 306 -16.15 -14.16 14.65
N LEU A 307 -16.93 -14.57 13.68
CA LEU A 307 -16.47 -14.83 12.31
C LEU A 307 -16.43 -13.52 11.51
N LEU A 308 -15.28 -13.19 10.95
CA LEU A 308 -15.10 -11.94 10.21
C LEU A 308 -15.36 -12.06 8.70
N GLY A 309 -15.44 -13.27 8.17
CA GLY A 309 -15.66 -13.50 6.73
C GLY A 309 -14.48 -13.14 5.82
N VAL A 310 -13.33 -12.80 6.36
CA VAL A 310 -12.10 -12.51 5.66
C VAL A 310 -11.03 -13.58 5.93
N ARG A 311 -10.01 -13.66 5.07
CA ARG A 311 -8.97 -14.69 5.19
C ARG A 311 -7.67 -14.19 5.81
N ASP A 312 -7.39 -12.90 5.64
CA ASP A 312 -6.16 -12.31 6.18
C ASP A 312 -6.22 -12.29 7.70
N LYS A 313 -5.23 -12.89 8.34
CA LYS A 313 -5.06 -12.89 9.81
C LYS A 313 -4.60 -11.56 10.38
N ASN A 314 -4.11 -10.67 9.52
CA ASN A 314 -3.61 -9.37 9.94
C ASN A 314 -4.76 -8.39 10.21
N VAL A 315 -5.76 -8.86 10.96
CA VAL A 315 -6.87 -8.02 11.44
C VAL A 315 -6.37 -7.14 12.57
N THR A 316 -6.54 -5.84 12.42
CA THR A 316 -6.27 -4.90 13.49
C THR A 316 -7.36 -5.03 14.55
N MET A 317 -6.98 -5.31 15.79
CA MET A 317 -7.89 -5.46 16.92
C MET A 317 -7.26 -4.98 18.22
N LEU A 318 -8.08 -4.45 19.10
CA LEU A 318 -7.68 -3.96 20.41
C LEU A 318 -8.83 -4.14 21.40
N SER A 319 -8.54 -4.60 22.61
CA SER A 319 -9.54 -4.78 23.66
C SER A 319 -9.14 -3.99 24.88
N ASN A 320 -10.11 -3.49 25.65
CA ASN A 320 -9.84 -2.95 26.98
C ASN A 320 -9.36 -4.06 27.93
N GLU A 321 -8.88 -3.69 29.12
CA GLU A 321 -8.17 -4.59 30.03
C GLU A 321 -9.02 -5.81 30.45
N ASP A 322 -10.32 -5.60 30.71
CA ASP A 322 -11.25 -6.64 31.14
C ASP A 322 -11.95 -7.42 29.98
N GLY A 323 -11.71 -7.01 28.75
CA GLY A 323 -12.32 -7.65 27.56
C GLY A 323 -13.80 -7.35 27.35
N SER A 324 -14.36 -6.37 28.09
CA SER A 324 -15.78 -6.00 27.95
C SER A 324 -16.09 -5.27 26.64
N VAL A 325 -15.08 -4.62 26.03
CA VAL A 325 -15.18 -3.95 24.72
C VAL A 325 -13.97 -4.32 23.85
N THR A 326 -14.23 -4.82 22.65
CA THR A 326 -13.21 -5.10 21.65
C THR A 326 -13.48 -4.30 20.40
N ALA A 327 -12.49 -3.52 19.95
CA ALA A 327 -12.47 -2.85 18.66
C ALA A 327 -11.75 -3.72 17.62
N PHE A 328 -12.26 -3.76 16.39
CA PHE A 328 -11.62 -4.49 15.28
C PHE A 328 -11.94 -3.82 13.93
N THR A 329 -11.05 -4.02 12.97
CA THR A 329 -11.24 -3.54 11.60
C THR A 329 -11.62 -4.68 10.67
N GLN A 330 -12.49 -4.39 9.71
CA GLN A 330 -12.86 -5.34 8.67
C GLN A 330 -13.24 -4.60 7.39
N GLU A 331 -12.54 -4.87 6.29
CA GLU A 331 -12.82 -4.29 4.96
C GLU A 331 -12.98 -2.76 4.98
N GLY A 332 -12.07 -2.06 5.66
CA GLY A 332 -12.07 -0.60 5.76
C GLY A 332 -13.11 -0.01 6.70
N ALA A 333 -13.81 -0.83 7.49
CA ALA A 333 -14.71 -0.38 8.55
C ALA A 333 -14.12 -0.67 9.94
N LEU A 334 -14.47 0.16 10.92
CA LEU A 334 -14.14 0.00 12.32
C LEU A 334 -15.40 -0.32 13.12
N TRP A 335 -15.33 -1.43 13.84
CA TRP A 335 -16.40 -1.91 14.69
C TRP A 335 -15.93 -2.02 16.14
N THR A 336 -16.85 -1.81 17.09
CA THR A 336 -16.69 -2.30 18.47
C THR A 336 -17.72 -3.36 18.78
N TYR A 337 -17.33 -4.31 19.63
CA TYR A 337 -18.19 -5.39 20.08
C TYR A 337 -18.07 -5.57 21.60
N ALA A 338 -19.23 -5.73 22.28
CA ALA A 338 -19.33 -6.04 23.70
C ALA A 338 -19.95 -7.43 23.87
N PRO A 339 -19.16 -8.47 24.27
CA PRO A 339 -19.62 -9.84 24.38
C PRO A 339 -20.82 -10.06 25.32
N ASP A 340 -20.86 -9.33 26.44
CA ASP A 340 -21.89 -9.47 27.46
C ASP A 340 -23.31 -9.09 26.98
N THR A 341 -23.37 -8.12 26.07
CA THR A 341 -24.63 -7.54 25.61
C THR A 341 -24.96 -7.85 24.17
N GLY A 342 -24.02 -8.48 23.41
CA GLY A 342 -24.13 -8.63 21.98
C GLY A 342 -24.16 -7.31 21.21
N LYS A 343 -23.67 -6.22 21.82
CA LYS A 343 -23.71 -4.87 21.24
C LYS A 343 -22.60 -4.72 20.22
N PHE A 344 -22.95 -4.43 18.98
CA PHE A 344 -22.05 -3.98 17.91
C PHE A 344 -22.27 -2.50 17.69
N VAL A 345 -21.16 -1.77 17.51
CA VAL A 345 -21.21 -0.40 17.05
C VAL A 345 -20.36 -0.27 15.79
N ASP A 346 -20.97 0.19 14.73
CA ASP A 346 -20.29 0.69 13.53
C ASP A 346 -19.75 2.07 13.86
N VAL A 347 -18.45 2.10 14.21
CA VAL A 347 -17.77 3.32 14.68
C VAL A 347 -17.38 4.20 13.50
N PHE A 348 -16.82 3.58 12.46
CA PHE A 348 -16.36 4.30 11.28
C PHE A 348 -16.47 3.42 10.03
N ASP A 349 -17.22 3.89 9.02
CA ASP A 349 -17.33 3.23 7.71
C ASP A 349 -17.65 4.28 6.64
N PHE A 350 -16.89 4.29 5.55
CA PHE A 350 -17.20 5.11 4.39
C PHE A 350 -18.34 4.52 3.52
N ARG A 351 -18.73 3.27 3.73
CA ARG A 351 -19.81 2.62 2.97
C ARG A 351 -21.17 3.08 3.48
N ARG A 352 -22.10 3.19 2.59
CA ARG A 352 -23.49 3.47 2.93
C ARG A 352 -24.29 2.17 3.00
N LYS A 353 -25.07 1.97 4.05
CA LYS A 353 -25.85 0.73 4.27
C LYS A 353 -26.97 0.52 3.25
N SER A 354 -27.43 1.57 2.54
CA SER A 354 -28.52 1.46 1.57
C SER A 354 -28.34 2.42 0.39
N ASN A 355 -28.51 1.90 -0.84
CA ASN A 355 -28.49 2.65 -2.09
C ASN A 355 -27.18 3.38 -2.41
N GLY A 356 -26.05 2.97 -1.85
CA GLY A 356 -24.74 3.51 -2.20
C GLY A 356 -24.35 3.17 -3.63
N ASP A 357 -23.63 4.07 -4.28
CA ASP A 357 -23.04 3.83 -5.60
C ASP A 357 -21.65 3.19 -5.47
N PHE A 358 -20.92 3.06 -6.58
CA PHE A 358 -19.60 2.40 -6.57
C PHE A 358 -18.54 3.19 -5.76
N ARG A 359 -18.69 4.51 -5.59
CA ARG A 359 -17.78 5.34 -4.78
C ARG A 359 -17.71 4.87 -3.34
N ASP A 360 -18.84 4.39 -2.77
CA ASP A 360 -18.90 3.83 -1.42
C ASP A 360 -18.04 2.56 -1.24
N SER A 361 -17.79 1.83 -2.32
CA SER A 361 -17.02 0.57 -2.29
C SER A 361 -15.53 0.78 -2.49
N ARG A 362 -15.05 2.04 -2.61
CA ARG A 362 -13.63 2.33 -2.70
C ARG A 362 -12.97 2.15 -1.33
N ILE A 363 -12.15 1.12 -1.20
CA ILE A 363 -11.35 0.84 0.00
C ILE A 363 -9.89 1.17 -0.35
N GLU A 364 -9.55 2.46 -0.32
CA GLU A 364 -8.19 2.97 -0.47
C GLU A 364 -7.82 3.81 0.76
N HIS A 365 -8.13 3.25 1.91
CA HIS A 365 -7.76 3.71 3.23
C HIS A 365 -7.57 2.50 4.14
N ASP A 366 -6.91 2.72 5.26
CA ASP A 366 -6.75 1.73 6.31
C ASP A 366 -6.97 2.39 7.67
N ILE A 367 -7.23 1.59 8.70
CA ILE A 367 -7.52 2.07 10.04
C ILE A 367 -6.55 1.43 11.02
N LYS A 368 -5.84 2.27 11.80
CA LYS A 368 -4.97 1.83 12.88
C LYS A 368 -5.58 2.20 14.22
N LEU A 369 -5.69 1.24 15.12
CA LEU A 369 -6.13 1.48 16.50
C LEU A 369 -4.94 2.00 17.30
N LEU A 370 -5.12 3.12 17.99
CA LEU A 370 -4.06 3.79 18.73
C LEU A 370 -4.14 3.50 20.23
N GLY A 371 -5.35 3.35 20.79
CA GLY A 371 -5.56 3.02 22.19
C GLY A 371 -7.03 2.85 22.51
N ILE A 372 -7.32 2.03 23.51
CA ILE A 372 -8.66 1.87 24.11
C ILE A 372 -8.52 1.96 25.63
N ASN A 373 -9.40 2.74 26.27
CA ASN A 373 -9.40 2.85 27.72
C ASN A 373 -10.39 1.87 28.37
N ASP A 374 -10.42 1.84 29.71
CA ASP A 374 -11.29 0.95 30.47
C ASP A 374 -12.79 1.21 30.24
N SER A 375 -13.18 2.43 29.88
CA SER A 375 -14.56 2.79 29.52
C SER A 375 -14.97 2.33 28.13
N GLY A 376 -14.01 1.88 27.30
CA GLY A 376 -14.23 1.52 25.90
C GLY A 376 -14.12 2.70 24.93
N ASP A 377 -13.66 3.90 25.39
CA ASP A 377 -13.33 4.99 24.48
C ASP A 377 -12.09 4.61 23.67
N LEU A 378 -12.10 4.96 22.40
CA LEU A 378 -11.12 4.49 21.43
C LEU A 378 -10.49 5.66 20.67
N ASP A 379 -9.17 5.71 20.65
CA ASP A 379 -8.41 6.55 19.73
C ASP A 379 -7.99 5.73 18.50
N PHE A 380 -8.21 6.26 17.32
CA PHE A 380 -7.87 5.58 16.08
C PHE A 380 -7.46 6.56 14.98
N MET A 381 -6.73 6.05 14.04
CA MET A 381 -6.23 6.76 12.87
C MET A 381 -6.82 6.16 11.60
N VAL A 382 -7.36 6.99 10.72
CA VAL A 382 -7.73 6.62 9.36
C VAL A 382 -6.74 7.27 8.42
N TYR A 383 -6.09 6.49 7.59
CA TYR A 383 -5.10 7.03 6.63
C TYR A 383 -5.34 6.49 5.22
N GLY A 384 -5.09 7.33 4.25
CA GLY A 384 -5.33 7.08 2.84
C GLY A 384 -6.30 8.09 2.24
N TYR A 385 -7.06 7.64 1.26
CA TYR A 385 -8.05 8.47 0.55
C TYR A 385 -9.34 8.62 1.36
N MET A 386 -9.73 9.85 1.65
CA MET A 386 -10.97 10.17 2.33
C MET A 386 -12.13 10.16 1.33
N ASN A 387 -12.94 9.10 1.40
CA ASN A 387 -13.96 8.79 0.40
C ASN A 387 -15.22 9.67 0.54
N ARG A 388 -15.42 10.29 1.69
CA ARG A 388 -16.52 11.21 2.02
C ARG A 388 -16.21 12.04 3.26
N GLY A 389 -17.14 12.88 3.67
CA GLY A 389 -17.04 13.72 4.86
C GLY A 389 -16.32 15.04 4.58
N THR A 390 -15.79 15.67 5.62
CA THR A 390 -15.15 16.99 5.57
C THR A 390 -13.98 17.03 4.60
N TYR A 391 -13.20 15.93 4.55
CA TYR A 391 -11.99 15.83 3.72
C TYR A 391 -12.17 14.94 2.49
N GLU A 392 -13.41 14.82 1.97
CA GLU A 392 -13.63 14.06 0.73
C GLU A 392 -12.67 14.49 -0.38
N GLY A 393 -12.01 13.52 -1.00
CA GLY A 393 -11.06 13.75 -2.10
C GLY A 393 -9.66 14.16 -1.66
N TYR A 394 -9.39 14.23 -0.36
CA TYR A 394 -8.02 14.35 0.14
C TYR A 394 -7.43 12.98 0.44
N CYS A 395 -6.12 12.84 0.25
CA CYS A 395 -5.35 11.77 0.83
C CYS A 395 -4.62 12.30 2.06
N GLY A 396 -4.55 11.53 3.13
CA GLY A 396 -3.92 12.00 4.36
C GLY A 396 -4.14 11.08 5.54
N VAL A 397 -3.88 11.62 6.73
CA VAL A 397 -4.00 10.95 8.03
C VAL A 397 -4.97 11.71 8.89
N GLY A 398 -6.10 11.09 9.24
CA GLY A 398 -7.08 11.62 10.18
C GLY A 398 -6.97 10.93 11.53
N ILE A 399 -6.96 11.69 12.62
CA ILE A 399 -7.00 11.20 13.99
C ILE A 399 -8.38 11.44 14.56
N TYR A 400 -8.96 10.37 15.11
CA TYR A 400 -10.31 10.33 15.61
C TYR A 400 -10.35 9.81 17.05
N HIS A 401 -11.31 10.28 17.79
CA HIS A 401 -11.65 9.78 19.11
C HIS A 401 -13.10 9.30 19.12
N TYR A 402 -13.36 8.09 19.60
CA TYR A 402 -14.70 7.55 19.80
C TYR A 402 -15.02 7.54 21.29
N ASP A 403 -16.05 8.29 21.68
CA ASP A 403 -16.65 8.27 22.99
C ASP A 403 -17.69 7.14 23.07
N HIS A 404 -17.39 6.10 23.82
CA HIS A 404 -18.22 4.90 23.92
C HIS A 404 -19.59 5.17 24.55
N ASP A 405 -19.63 6.01 25.61
CA ASP A 405 -20.84 6.31 26.37
C ASP A 405 -21.82 7.16 25.56
N GLN A 406 -21.30 8.15 24.82
CA GLN A 406 -22.11 9.03 23.99
C GLN A 406 -22.40 8.44 22.61
N ASN A 407 -21.67 7.41 22.19
CA ASN A 407 -21.69 6.81 20.86
C ASN A 407 -21.42 7.85 19.75
N VAL A 408 -20.33 8.61 19.94
CA VAL A 408 -19.94 9.73 19.07
C VAL A 408 -18.47 9.63 18.69
N VAL A 409 -18.18 9.84 17.41
CA VAL A 409 -16.82 9.98 16.89
C VAL A 409 -16.51 11.46 16.70
N GLU A 410 -15.40 11.91 17.27
CA GLU A 410 -14.85 13.24 17.11
C GLU A 410 -13.61 13.20 16.23
N GLU A 411 -13.59 13.98 15.14
CA GLU A 411 -12.39 14.21 14.34
C GLU A 411 -11.50 15.21 15.04
N ARG A 412 -10.27 14.80 15.37
CA ARG A 412 -9.34 15.60 16.18
C ARG A 412 -8.43 16.46 15.31
N VAL A 413 -7.80 15.85 14.31
CA VAL A 413 -6.88 16.52 13.39
C VAL A 413 -6.78 15.75 12.06
N PHE A 414 -6.57 16.47 10.97
CA PHE A 414 -6.28 15.90 9.65
C PHE A 414 -4.94 16.41 9.12
N ILE A 415 -4.13 15.50 8.58
CA ILE A 415 -2.81 15.75 8.01
C ILE A 415 -2.88 15.39 6.52
N PRO A 416 -3.08 16.35 5.61
CA PRO A 416 -3.13 16.05 4.17
C PRO A 416 -1.75 15.69 3.62
N THR A 417 -1.73 14.80 2.62
CA THR A 417 -0.53 14.44 1.84
C THR A 417 -0.82 14.45 0.35
N SER A 418 0.21 14.67 -0.45
CA SER A 418 0.17 14.53 -1.91
C SER A 418 0.53 13.13 -2.41
N GLU A 419 0.68 12.16 -1.52
CA GLU A 419 0.91 10.75 -1.83
C GLU A 419 -0.39 9.98 -1.94
N SER A 420 -0.43 8.98 -2.84
CA SER A 420 -1.54 8.04 -2.88
C SER A 420 -1.52 7.10 -1.66
N PHE A 421 -2.63 6.43 -1.42
CA PHE A 421 -2.78 5.50 -0.31
C PHE A 421 -1.70 4.41 -0.29
N GLU A 422 -1.32 3.85 -1.44
CA GLU A 422 -0.33 2.77 -1.52
C GLU A 422 1.03 3.21 -0.95
N PHE A 423 1.47 4.43 -1.28
CA PHE A 423 2.72 4.99 -0.75
C PHE A 423 2.60 5.35 0.74
N LEU A 424 1.52 6.03 1.09
CA LEU A 424 1.27 6.41 2.49
C LEU A 424 1.20 5.20 3.42
N LYS A 425 0.60 4.09 2.95
CA LYS A 425 0.55 2.83 3.70
C LYS A 425 1.93 2.24 3.94
N SER A 426 2.82 2.31 2.95
CA SER A 426 4.21 1.87 3.07
C SER A 426 4.96 2.71 4.13
N ASP A 427 4.77 4.02 4.12
CA ASP A 427 5.51 4.94 4.97
C ASP A 427 5.04 4.93 6.44
N LEU A 428 3.72 4.86 6.67
CA LEU A 428 3.15 4.91 8.03
C LEU A 428 3.24 3.59 8.81
N GLY A 429 3.73 2.52 8.17
CA GLY A 429 3.79 1.19 8.80
C GLY A 429 4.71 1.12 10.02
N THR A 430 5.73 1.97 10.10
CA THR A 430 6.82 1.84 11.09
C THR A 430 6.47 2.45 12.44
N LEU A 431 5.99 3.71 12.49
CA LEU A 431 5.64 4.39 13.73
C LEU A 431 4.36 5.21 13.59
N SER A 432 3.40 4.95 14.45
CA SER A 432 2.25 5.81 14.72
C SER A 432 1.82 5.58 16.16
N TYR A 433 1.99 6.56 17.01
CA TYR A 433 1.71 6.45 18.44
C TYR A 433 1.12 7.76 18.97
N VAL A 434 0.09 7.69 19.81
CA VAL A 434 -0.46 8.83 20.54
C VAL A 434 -0.24 8.61 22.02
N ASN A 435 0.41 9.56 22.67
CA ASN A 435 0.63 9.49 24.09
C ASN A 435 -0.55 10.09 24.90
N LYS A 436 -0.50 9.93 26.24
CA LYS A 436 -1.51 10.45 27.17
C LYS A 436 -1.72 11.97 27.12
N ASP A 437 -0.78 12.72 26.57
CA ASP A 437 -0.80 14.19 26.49
C ASP A 437 -1.29 14.65 25.09
N ASN A 438 -2.00 13.80 24.34
CA ASN A 438 -2.51 14.05 22.99
C ASN A 438 -1.43 14.47 21.98
N GLN A 439 -0.20 13.92 22.14
CA GLN A 439 0.87 14.09 21.16
C GLN A 439 0.91 12.88 20.25
N LEU A 440 0.78 13.09 18.96
CA LEU A 440 0.93 12.06 17.93
C LEU A 440 2.38 12.03 17.42
N PHE A 441 2.99 10.86 17.40
CA PHE A 441 4.33 10.62 16.85
C PHE A 441 4.22 9.81 15.57
N LEU A 442 4.82 10.34 14.50
CA LEU A 442 4.85 9.70 13.18
C LEU A 442 6.27 9.69 12.64
N LEU A 443 6.68 8.57 12.05
CA LEU A 443 7.84 8.52 11.17
C LEU A 443 7.34 8.62 9.73
N LEU A 444 7.75 9.67 9.02
CA LEU A 444 7.34 9.92 7.65
C LEU A 444 8.52 10.49 6.86
N ALA A 445 8.87 9.86 5.73
CA ALA A 445 9.96 10.29 4.85
C ALA A 445 11.29 10.53 5.59
N GLY A 446 11.65 9.64 6.53
CA GLY A 446 12.89 9.75 7.32
C GLY A 446 12.91 10.85 8.38
N LYS A 447 11.76 11.49 8.67
CA LYS A 447 11.60 12.47 9.74
C LYS A 447 10.67 11.95 10.83
N LEU A 448 11.04 12.16 12.08
CA LEU A 448 10.22 11.88 13.25
C LEU A 448 9.47 13.15 13.66
N TYR A 449 8.17 13.16 13.45
CA TYR A 449 7.28 14.26 13.81
C TYR A 449 6.62 14.02 15.15
N GLN A 450 6.53 15.07 15.96
CA GLN A 450 5.66 15.19 17.13
C GLN A 450 4.56 16.20 16.79
N ILE A 451 3.30 15.80 16.83
CA ILE A 451 2.15 16.61 16.45
C ILE A 451 1.27 16.80 17.67
N ASN A 452 1.07 18.05 18.08
CA ASN A 452 0.11 18.40 19.11
C ASN A 452 -1.29 18.40 18.48
N ILE A 453 -2.10 17.39 18.84
CA ILE A 453 -3.44 17.19 18.28
C ILE A 453 -4.39 18.33 18.67
N ASP A 454 -4.29 18.85 19.90
CA ASP A 454 -5.20 19.87 20.43
C ASP A 454 -4.91 21.25 19.83
N GLU A 455 -3.63 21.59 19.65
CA GLU A 455 -3.18 22.88 19.11
C GLU A 455 -3.01 22.88 17.59
N SER A 456 -3.05 21.70 16.94
CA SER A 456 -2.79 21.51 15.51
C SER A 456 -1.45 22.09 15.07
N THR A 457 -0.40 21.87 15.87
CA THR A 457 0.99 22.26 15.61
C THR A 457 1.91 21.04 15.57
N TYR A 458 3.11 21.18 15.05
CA TYR A 458 4.07 20.08 15.06
C TYR A 458 5.51 20.56 15.27
N ASP A 459 6.34 19.64 15.76
CA ASP A 459 7.79 19.75 15.86
C ASP A 459 8.46 18.55 15.15
N VAL A 460 9.66 18.74 14.66
CA VAL A 460 10.51 17.66 14.11
C VAL A 460 11.52 17.26 15.17
N LEU A 461 11.40 16.04 15.71
CA LEU A 461 12.29 15.53 16.77
C LEU A 461 13.61 14.99 16.24
N ALA A 462 13.59 14.47 15.01
CA ALA A 462 14.77 13.99 14.31
C ALA A 462 14.51 13.96 12.80
N ASP A 463 15.56 14.09 12.02
CA ASP A 463 15.59 13.99 10.56
C ASP A 463 16.71 13.06 10.09
N ASN A 464 16.79 12.81 8.79
CA ASN A 464 17.78 11.90 8.17
C ASN A 464 17.82 10.51 8.82
N ILE A 465 16.67 10.00 9.25
CA ILE A 465 16.56 8.66 9.85
C ILE A 465 16.60 7.61 8.73
N ASP A 466 17.59 6.71 8.82
CA ASP A 466 17.62 5.51 7.99
C ASP A 466 16.58 4.51 8.53
N GLY A 467 15.55 4.19 7.74
CA GLY A 467 14.50 3.26 8.13
C GLY A 467 15.01 1.85 8.49
N ASN A 468 16.15 1.42 7.91
CA ASN A 468 16.79 0.14 8.27
C ASN A 468 17.52 0.19 9.62
N GLN A 469 17.72 1.38 10.18
CA GLN A 469 18.36 1.62 11.47
C GLN A 469 17.40 2.33 12.44
N PHE A 470 16.09 2.13 12.26
CA PHE A 470 15.03 2.61 13.12
C PHE A 470 14.15 1.45 13.58
N ALA A 471 13.82 1.41 14.84
CA ALA A 471 12.92 0.40 15.39
C ALA A 471 12.03 1.00 16.48
N VAL A 472 10.90 0.36 16.72
CA VAL A 472 9.92 0.73 17.77
C VAL A 472 9.62 -0.47 18.66
N SER A 473 9.22 -0.18 19.91
CA SER A 473 8.78 -1.19 20.86
C SER A 473 7.42 -1.80 20.49
N ALA A 474 7.04 -2.87 21.13
CA ALA A 474 5.78 -3.56 20.86
C ALA A 474 4.54 -2.68 21.08
N THR A 475 4.61 -1.73 22.02
CA THR A 475 3.53 -0.74 22.28
C THR A 475 3.66 0.52 21.44
N ASN A 476 4.75 0.70 20.68
CA ASN A 476 5.16 1.95 20.03
C ASN A 476 5.48 3.11 21.02
N ALA A 477 5.51 2.87 22.32
CA ALA A 477 5.84 3.90 23.32
C ALA A 477 7.34 4.27 23.33
N HIS A 478 8.20 3.40 22.78
CA HIS A 478 9.63 3.65 22.67
C HIS A 478 10.10 3.49 21.24
N ALA A 479 11.11 4.27 20.86
CA ALA A 479 11.83 4.09 19.62
C ALA A 479 13.34 4.20 19.81
N ALA A 480 14.08 3.58 18.88
CA ALA A 480 15.53 3.66 18.80
C ALA A 480 15.97 3.81 17.34
N TRP A 481 16.96 4.67 17.09
CA TRP A 481 17.57 4.82 15.78
C TRP A 481 19.04 5.17 15.85
N ARG A 482 19.76 4.80 14.81
CA ARG A 482 21.15 5.20 14.64
C ARG A 482 21.21 6.59 14.03
N ILE A 483 21.99 7.50 14.65
CA ILE A 483 22.21 8.85 14.14
C ILE A 483 23.17 8.74 12.95
N SER A 484 22.74 9.29 11.80
CA SER A 484 23.47 9.13 10.54
C SER A 484 24.56 10.15 10.34
N ASP A 485 24.44 11.35 10.90
CA ASP A 485 25.30 12.51 10.63
C ASP A 485 25.58 13.38 11.86
N GLY A 486 26.40 14.42 11.67
CA GLY A 486 26.79 15.35 12.72
C GLY A 486 27.77 14.80 13.74
N ASP A 487 27.94 15.55 14.84
CA ASP A 487 28.90 15.20 15.92
C ASP A 487 28.55 13.92 16.69
N GLN A 488 27.33 13.44 16.57
CA GLN A 488 26.81 12.24 17.20
C GLN A 488 26.63 11.06 16.23
N ALA A 489 27.14 11.16 15.02
CA ALA A 489 27.02 10.09 14.02
C ALA A 489 27.54 8.74 14.56
N GLY A 490 26.78 7.68 14.31
CA GLY A 490 27.08 6.34 14.76
C GLY A 490 26.57 5.99 16.18
N GLN A 491 26.09 6.96 16.95
CA GLN A 491 25.38 6.72 18.20
C GLN A 491 23.98 6.15 17.95
N VAL A 492 23.44 5.40 18.89
CA VAL A 492 22.03 5.01 18.92
C VAL A 492 21.31 5.91 19.89
N LYS A 493 20.28 6.59 19.40
CA LYS A 493 19.40 7.43 20.19
C LYS A 493 18.12 6.67 20.52
N PHE A 494 17.65 6.82 21.74
CA PHE A 494 16.41 6.26 22.27
C PHE A 494 15.48 7.38 22.70
N ILE A 495 14.20 7.17 22.56
CA ILE A 495 13.15 8.06 23.05
C ILE A 495 12.02 7.26 23.69
N ASP A 496 11.52 7.76 24.81
CA ASP A 496 10.24 7.40 25.41
C ASP A 496 9.21 8.50 25.02
N PHE A 497 8.19 8.12 24.29
CA PHE A 497 7.20 9.07 23.77
C PHE A 497 6.20 9.54 24.83
N ASP A 498 6.06 8.86 25.97
CA ASP A 498 5.20 9.28 27.06
C ASP A 498 5.84 10.35 27.93
N THR A 499 7.15 10.30 28.11
CA THR A 499 7.91 11.22 28.97
C THR A 499 8.74 12.21 28.18
N LEU A 500 8.97 11.96 26.90
CA LEU A 500 9.93 12.66 26.00
C LEU A 500 11.38 12.58 26.50
N GLU A 501 11.67 11.65 27.42
CA GLU A 501 13.04 11.40 27.84
C GLU A 501 13.83 10.75 26.69
N THR A 502 15.08 11.17 26.53
CA THR A 502 15.98 10.62 25.50
C THR A 502 17.26 10.13 26.13
N ARG A 503 17.82 9.08 25.54
CA ARG A 503 19.12 8.53 25.89
C ARG A 503 19.93 8.27 24.63
N ASN A 504 21.26 8.44 24.71
CA ASN A 504 22.16 8.10 23.62
C ASN A 504 23.18 7.07 24.09
N ASP A 505 23.34 6.01 23.31
CA ASP A 505 24.45 5.08 23.50
C ASP A 505 25.54 5.37 22.48
N THR A 506 26.75 5.58 23.00
CA THR A 506 27.91 5.92 22.20
C THR A 506 28.78 4.66 22.03
N PRO A 507 29.14 4.29 20.79
CA PRO A 507 30.06 3.17 20.61
C PRO A 507 31.45 3.47 21.21
N ASP A 508 32.11 2.45 21.68
CA ASP A 508 33.50 2.55 22.08
C ASP A 508 34.41 2.81 20.87
N ALA A 509 35.64 3.31 21.09
CA ALA A 509 36.59 3.56 20.02
C ALA A 509 36.86 2.25 19.23
N GLY A 510 36.70 2.31 17.91
CA GLY A 510 36.86 1.15 17.04
C GLY A 510 35.60 0.27 16.91
N GLN A 511 34.44 0.81 17.33
CA GLN A 511 33.16 0.11 17.24
C GLN A 511 32.11 0.96 16.52
N SER A 512 31.08 0.29 16.00
CA SER A 512 29.84 0.93 15.54
C SER A 512 28.63 0.14 16.02
N LEU A 513 27.52 0.84 16.25
CA LEU A 513 26.26 0.23 16.69
C LEU A 513 25.30 0.04 15.50
N ARG A 514 24.49 -1.02 15.57
CA ARG A 514 23.43 -1.34 14.62
C ARG A 514 22.14 -1.59 15.36
N VAL A 515 21.09 -0.83 15.09
CA VAL A 515 19.76 -1.10 15.63
C VAL A 515 19.22 -2.36 14.94
N LEU A 516 18.81 -3.35 15.70
CA LEU A 516 18.32 -4.64 15.21
C LEU A 516 16.80 -4.78 15.43
N GLY A 517 16.23 -4.12 16.44
CA GLY A 517 14.82 -4.17 16.74
C GLY A 517 14.49 -4.03 18.22
N PHE A 518 13.28 -4.42 18.57
CA PHE A 518 12.82 -4.52 19.95
C PHE A 518 12.25 -5.92 20.23
N MET A 519 12.43 -6.37 21.45
CA MET A 519 11.74 -7.54 21.98
C MET A 519 10.86 -7.08 23.15
N ASN A 520 9.56 -6.93 22.92
CA ASN A 520 8.64 -6.17 23.77
C ASN A 520 9.10 -4.70 23.88
N GLU A 521 9.44 -4.25 25.09
CA GLU A 521 9.91 -2.87 25.35
C GLU A 521 11.43 -2.76 25.43
N ASP A 522 12.17 -3.87 25.23
CA ASP A 522 13.62 -3.89 25.32
C ASP A 522 14.24 -3.75 23.92
N VAL A 523 15.15 -2.78 23.79
CA VAL A 523 15.88 -2.55 22.56
C VAL A 523 16.97 -3.60 22.33
N ILE A 524 17.17 -3.95 21.07
CA ILE A 524 18.22 -4.88 20.62
C ILE A 524 19.12 -4.14 19.64
N TYR A 525 20.41 -4.12 19.93
CA TYR A 525 21.39 -3.60 19.00
C TYR A 525 22.63 -4.48 18.93
N GLY A 526 23.30 -4.44 17.78
CA GLY A 526 24.55 -5.16 17.51
C GLY A 526 25.75 -4.25 17.61
N ILE A 527 26.88 -4.80 18.06
CA ILE A 527 28.19 -4.14 18.08
C ILE A 527 29.04 -4.71 16.95
N VAL A 528 29.51 -3.83 16.07
CA VAL A 528 30.36 -4.16 14.93
C VAL A 528 31.69 -3.49 15.13
N LEU A 529 32.81 -4.23 15.00
CA LEU A 529 34.17 -3.67 15.08
C LEU A 529 34.57 -3.02 13.75
N ASP A 530 35.44 -2.02 13.82
CA ASP A 530 36.01 -1.42 12.62
C ASP A 530 36.68 -2.49 11.75
N GLY A 531 36.33 -2.53 10.48
CA GLY A 531 36.82 -3.53 9.52
C GLY A 531 36.06 -4.86 9.53
N ASP A 532 34.96 -4.97 10.30
CA ASP A 532 34.05 -6.11 10.26
C ASP A 532 32.73 -5.83 9.51
N SER A 533 32.55 -4.62 8.97
CA SER A 533 31.63 -4.39 7.84
C SER A 533 32.38 -4.73 6.55
N LEU A 534 32.09 -5.91 5.98
CA LEU A 534 32.79 -6.40 4.81
C LEU A 534 31.93 -6.22 3.56
N THR A 535 32.54 -5.61 2.57
CA THR A 535 31.96 -5.59 1.24
C THR A 535 32.60 -6.70 0.43
N ASP A 536 31.78 -7.64 -0.02
CA ASP A 536 32.22 -8.76 -0.84
C ASP A 536 32.62 -8.32 -2.27
N GLU A 537 33.13 -9.25 -3.06
CA GLU A 537 33.54 -8.97 -4.45
C GLU A 537 32.38 -8.52 -5.36
N ASN A 538 31.14 -8.65 -4.87
CA ASN A 538 29.92 -8.29 -5.57
C ASN A 538 29.37 -6.92 -5.10
N GLY A 539 30.05 -6.28 -4.15
CA GLY A 539 29.61 -4.99 -3.58
C GLY A 539 28.54 -5.11 -2.51
N HIS A 540 28.20 -6.32 -2.05
CA HIS A 540 27.30 -6.56 -0.93
C HIS A 540 28.04 -6.33 0.38
N THR A 541 27.56 -5.41 1.20
CA THR A 541 28.12 -5.14 2.52
C THR A 541 27.36 -5.93 3.57
N THR A 542 28.09 -6.76 4.30
CA THR A 542 27.56 -7.52 5.45
C THR A 542 28.27 -7.07 6.71
N ASP A 543 27.51 -6.67 7.70
CA ASP A 543 28.03 -6.35 9.03
C ASP A 543 28.27 -7.62 9.83
N GLY A 544 29.51 -7.82 10.25
CA GLY A 544 29.88 -8.88 11.19
C GLY A 544 29.69 -8.41 12.63
N ILE A 545 28.52 -8.67 13.19
CA ILE A 545 28.19 -8.31 14.57
C ILE A 545 28.98 -9.22 15.52
N THR A 546 29.77 -8.64 16.41
CA THR A 546 30.58 -9.38 17.40
C THR A 546 29.82 -9.70 18.66
N SER A 547 28.89 -8.84 19.07
CA SER A 547 27.97 -9.07 20.16
C SER A 547 26.62 -8.42 19.94
N ILE A 548 25.57 -9.04 20.47
CA ILE A 548 24.20 -8.47 20.52
C ILE A 548 23.94 -8.10 21.99
N ARG A 549 23.37 -6.91 22.18
CA ARG A 549 22.97 -6.41 23.49
C ARG A 549 21.47 -6.15 23.52
N ILE A 550 20.82 -6.61 24.60
CA ILE A 550 19.41 -6.37 24.89
C ILE A 550 19.34 -5.50 26.13
N GLU A 551 18.75 -4.32 26.01
CA GLU A 551 18.69 -3.32 27.08
C GLU A 551 17.28 -2.79 27.30
N GLY A 552 16.96 -2.49 28.57
CA GLY A 552 15.81 -1.65 28.91
C GLY A 552 16.06 -0.17 28.56
N PHE A 553 15.01 0.63 28.50
CA PHE A 553 15.13 2.07 28.25
C PHE A 553 16.02 2.78 29.29
N ASP A 554 16.06 2.29 30.50
CA ASP A 554 16.91 2.79 31.60
C ASP A 554 18.40 2.50 31.43
N GLY A 555 18.80 1.84 30.34
CA GLY A 555 20.19 1.42 30.06
C GLY A 555 20.60 0.17 30.80
N THR A 556 19.69 -0.52 31.48
CA THR A 556 20.00 -1.79 32.15
C THR A 556 20.18 -2.88 31.10
N VAL A 557 21.40 -3.41 30.99
CA VAL A 557 21.70 -4.57 30.13
C VAL A 557 21.02 -5.81 30.69
N LYS A 558 20.01 -6.32 30.00
CA LYS A 558 19.30 -7.55 30.39
C LYS A 558 19.98 -8.80 29.88
N LYS A 559 20.62 -8.70 28.71
CA LYS A 559 21.35 -9.79 28.09
C LYS A 559 22.41 -9.26 27.13
N GLU A 560 23.57 -9.90 27.17
CA GLU A 560 24.61 -9.78 26.17
C GLU A 560 24.90 -11.18 25.59
N TYR A 561 24.90 -11.27 24.25
CA TYR A 561 25.23 -12.52 23.56
C TYR A 561 26.47 -12.31 22.71
N HIS A 562 27.42 -13.22 22.87
CA HIS A 562 28.66 -13.28 22.12
C HIS A 562 29.03 -14.76 21.91
N GLN A 563 29.59 -15.08 20.74
CA GLN A 563 30.07 -16.44 20.45
C GLN A 563 31.51 -16.38 19.91
N ASP A 564 32.45 -16.90 20.68
CA ASP A 564 33.86 -16.92 20.31
C ASP A 564 34.13 -17.57 18.97
N GLY A 565 34.86 -16.87 18.09
CA GLY A 565 35.24 -17.35 16.76
C GLY A 565 34.18 -17.19 15.66
N TYR A 566 33.03 -16.63 15.99
CA TYR A 566 31.96 -16.39 15.04
C TYR A 566 31.54 -14.93 15.03
N TYR A 567 31.03 -14.50 13.91
CA TYR A 567 30.29 -13.25 13.70
C TYR A 567 28.80 -13.56 13.54
N ILE A 568 27.98 -12.68 14.04
CA ILE A 568 26.53 -12.79 13.91
C ILE A 568 26.14 -12.01 12.63
N THR A 569 25.37 -12.67 11.76
CA THR A 569 24.84 -12.10 10.52
C THR A 569 23.36 -12.47 10.38
N ASP A 570 22.62 -11.78 9.50
CA ASP A 570 21.22 -12.04 9.16
C ASP A 570 20.31 -12.18 10.39
N VAL A 571 20.28 -11.14 11.23
CA VAL A 571 19.46 -11.12 12.44
C VAL A 571 18.00 -10.84 12.09
N THR A 572 17.11 -11.69 12.59
CA THR A 572 15.65 -11.49 12.51
C THR A 572 15.08 -11.43 13.93
N VAL A 573 14.45 -10.32 14.27
CA VAL A 573 13.85 -10.08 15.60
C VAL A 573 12.33 -10.24 15.50
N GLY A 574 11.79 -11.17 16.30
CA GLY A 574 10.35 -11.33 16.51
C GLY A 574 9.98 -11.04 17.98
N SER A 575 8.69 -11.03 18.29
CA SER A 575 8.17 -10.69 19.63
C SER A 575 8.67 -11.62 20.75
N THR A 576 8.88 -12.90 20.42
CA THR A 576 9.29 -13.93 21.40
C THR A 576 10.59 -14.62 21.04
N LEU A 577 11.08 -14.48 19.80
CA LEU A 577 12.22 -15.21 19.28
C LEU A 577 13.03 -14.31 18.36
N MET A 578 14.32 -14.19 18.65
CA MET A 578 15.31 -13.63 17.74
C MET A 578 16.13 -14.77 17.15
N GLN A 579 16.30 -14.80 15.84
CA GLN A 579 17.09 -15.79 15.10
C GLN A 579 18.23 -15.09 14.36
N PHE A 580 19.38 -15.74 14.26
CA PHE A 580 20.53 -15.20 13.55
C PHE A 580 21.49 -16.30 13.07
N ASN A 581 22.30 -15.96 12.08
CA ASN A 581 23.35 -16.82 11.59
C ASN A 581 24.66 -16.60 12.35
N LEU A 582 25.40 -17.70 12.64
CA LEU A 582 26.77 -17.68 13.10
C LEU A 582 27.70 -17.95 11.92
N SER A 583 28.53 -16.98 11.58
CA SER A 583 29.34 -16.96 10.38
C SER A 583 30.83 -16.80 10.68
N GLU A 584 31.68 -17.39 9.86
CA GLU A 584 33.13 -17.18 9.89
C GLU A 584 33.54 -16.16 8.81
N LYS A 585 34.49 -15.29 9.16
CA LYS A 585 35.10 -14.33 8.23
C LYS A 585 36.00 -15.06 7.24
N THR A 586 35.71 -15.00 5.96
CA THR A 586 36.47 -15.69 4.91
C THR A 586 36.82 -14.68 3.79
N GLY A 587 38.03 -14.13 3.86
CA GLY A 587 38.44 -13.08 2.96
C GLY A 587 37.62 -11.78 3.16
N SER A 588 36.93 -11.34 2.09
CA SER A 588 36.05 -10.17 2.12
C SER A 588 34.58 -10.48 2.35
N SER A 589 34.24 -11.69 2.80
CA SER A 589 32.86 -12.12 3.02
C SER A 589 32.67 -12.94 4.28
N TYR A 590 31.42 -13.20 4.66
CA TYR A 590 31.02 -14.06 5.74
C TYR A 590 30.42 -15.36 5.23
N THR A 591 30.87 -16.51 5.80
CA THR A 591 30.35 -17.83 5.46
C THR A 591 29.56 -18.36 6.65
N VAL A 592 28.26 -18.60 6.47
CA VAL A 592 27.38 -19.17 7.49
C VAL A 592 27.82 -20.57 7.84
N LYS A 593 28.00 -20.84 9.12
CA LYS A 593 28.39 -22.16 9.67
C LYS A 593 27.28 -22.77 10.51
N ASN A 594 26.56 -21.96 11.26
CA ASN A 594 25.51 -22.41 12.16
C ASN A 594 24.41 -21.36 12.27
N LYS A 595 23.32 -21.72 12.94
CA LYS A 595 22.25 -20.82 13.34
C LYS A 595 22.06 -20.90 14.85
N ASP A 596 21.73 -19.78 15.46
CA ASP A 596 21.37 -19.73 16.88
C ASP A 596 20.18 -18.78 17.09
N ASN A 597 19.67 -18.76 18.33
CA ASN A 597 18.50 -17.96 18.66
C ASN A 597 18.53 -17.50 20.12
N ILE A 598 17.80 -16.43 20.38
CA ILE A 598 17.49 -15.96 21.73
C ILE A 598 15.99 -15.96 21.89
N MET A 599 15.50 -16.67 22.91
CA MET A 599 14.07 -16.70 23.26
C MET A 599 13.79 -15.74 24.41
N ASN A 600 12.69 -15.02 24.30
CA ASN A 600 12.10 -14.29 25.42
C ASN A 600 11.26 -15.28 26.24
N ASN A 601 11.68 -15.52 27.45
CA ASN A 601 10.97 -16.41 28.39
C ASN A 601 9.94 -15.67 29.25
N GLN A 602 9.73 -14.38 29.03
CA GLN A 602 8.64 -13.67 29.71
C GLN A 602 7.32 -14.22 29.15
N ALA A 603 6.43 -14.59 30.06
CA ALA A 603 5.07 -14.95 29.67
C ALA A 603 4.47 -13.75 28.91
N ALA A 604 4.03 -13.96 27.66
CA ALA A 604 3.25 -12.96 26.98
C ALA A 604 2.04 -12.62 27.85
N ALA A 605 1.71 -11.33 27.97
CA ALA A 605 0.46 -10.94 28.62
C ALA A 605 -0.70 -11.71 27.98
N ALA A 606 -1.58 -12.27 28.82
CA ALA A 606 -2.75 -12.99 28.30
C ALA A 606 -3.55 -12.01 27.42
N LYS A 607 -3.75 -12.37 26.16
CA LYS A 607 -4.55 -11.57 25.25
C LYS A 607 -6.00 -11.93 25.47
N VAL A 608 -6.82 -10.98 25.88
CA VAL A 608 -8.26 -11.15 26.05
C VAL A 608 -9.00 -11.38 24.72
N VAL A 609 -8.36 -11.06 23.61
CA VAL A 609 -8.84 -11.35 22.24
C VAL A 609 -7.69 -11.80 21.36
N SER A 610 -7.94 -12.75 20.47
CA SER A 610 -6.96 -13.23 19.50
C SER A 610 -7.59 -13.52 18.14
N ALA A 611 -6.81 -13.36 17.07
CA ALA A 611 -7.23 -13.76 15.72
C ALA A 611 -6.82 -15.21 15.44
N GLU A 612 -7.80 -16.05 15.22
CA GLU A 612 -7.63 -17.47 14.92
C GLU A 612 -8.16 -17.82 13.52
N GLN A 613 -7.77 -18.98 13.01
CA GLN A 613 -8.40 -19.53 11.81
C GLN A 613 -9.55 -20.44 12.18
N SER A 614 -10.69 -20.20 11.56
CA SER A 614 -11.85 -21.06 11.62
C SER A 614 -12.19 -21.58 10.22
N SER A 615 -12.76 -22.77 10.12
CA SER A 615 -13.17 -23.32 8.84
C SER A 615 -14.70 -23.41 8.77
N THR A 616 -15.26 -22.76 7.76
CA THR A 616 -16.68 -22.87 7.43
C THR A 616 -16.88 -23.73 6.18
N THR A 617 -18.03 -24.39 6.07
CA THR A 617 -18.36 -25.19 4.88
C THR A 617 -18.56 -24.32 3.64
N ARG A 618 -18.87 -23.04 3.82
CA ARG A 618 -19.21 -22.09 2.77
C ARG A 618 -17.99 -21.34 2.24
N GLN A 619 -17.17 -20.78 3.11
CA GLN A 619 -16.06 -19.89 2.75
C GLN A 619 -14.69 -20.57 2.89
N GLY A 620 -14.65 -21.77 3.46
CA GLY A 620 -13.40 -22.45 3.81
C GLY A 620 -12.75 -21.78 5.03
N VAL A 621 -11.44 -21.54 4.97
CA VAL A 621 -10.70 -20.94 6.09
C VAL A 621 -10.89 -19.43 6.11
N ILE A 622 -11.42 -18.92 7.21
CA ILE A 622 -11.63 -17.50 7.50
C ILE A 622 -11.11 -17.16 8.89
N VAL A 623 -10.99 -15.86 9.16
CA VAL A 623 -10.58 -15.35 10.48
C VAL A 623 -11.77 -15.37 11.45
N LYS A 624 -11.49 -15.84 12.67
CA LYS A 624 -12.35 -15.73 13.86
C LYS A 624 -11.62 -14.90 14.90
N LEU A 625 -12.29 -13.90 15.47
CA LEU A 625 -11.85 -13.30 16.73
C LEU A 625 -12.31 -14.20 17.87
N ALA A 626 -11.37 -14.78 18.59
CA ALA A 626 -11.64 -15.60 19.79
C ALA A 626 -11.53 -14.72 21.04
N PHE A 627 -12.49 -14.83 21.94
CA PHE A 627 -12.57 -14.07 23.19
C PHE A 627 -12.41 -14.98 24.40
N ASP A 628 -11.69 -14.49 25.42
CA ASP A 628 -11.66 -15.13 26.74
C ASP A 628 -13.04 -15.03 27.41
N ASN A 629 -13.70 -13.86 27.30
CA ASN A 629 -15.10 -13.67 27.70
C ASN A 629 -16.02 -14.14 26.58
N LYS A 630 -16.71 -15.25 26.82
CA LYS A 630 -17.60 -15.82 25.81
C LYS A 630 -18.82 -14.91 25.58
N PRO A 631 -19.30 -14.82 24.32
CA PRO A 631 -20.57 -14.15 24.06
C PRO A 631 -21.71 -14.72 24.93
N GLU A 632 -22.44 -13.84 25.61
CA GLU A 632 -23.61 -14.24 26.43
C GLU A 632 -24.89 -14.34 25.63
N THR A 633 -24.93 -13.76 24.44
CA THR A 633 -26.10 -13.77 23.53
C THR A 633 -25.64 -13.90 22.07
N ASP A 634 -26.45 -14.56 21.27
CA ASP A 634 -26.35 -14.68 19.82
C ASP A 634 -27.22 -13.63 19.07
N GLU A 635 -28.02 -12.85 19.81
CA GLU A 635 -28.85 -11.77 19.25
C GLU A 635 -28.07 -10.45 19.20
N PRO A 636 -27.68 -9.94 18.00
CA PRO A 636 -26.88 -8.72 17.90
C PRO A 636 -27.73 -7.45 18.15
N LEU A 637 -27.22 -6.55 18.98
CA LEU A 637 -27.71 -5.18 19.09
C LEU A 637 -26.79 -4.26 18.27
N ILE A 638 -27.28 -3.74 17.14
CA ILE A 638 -26.48 -2.97 16.22
C ILE A 638 -26.76 -1.48 16.34
N LEU A 639 -25.72 -0.71 16.58
CA LEU A 639 -25.73 0.75 16.62
C LEU A 639 -24.76 1.31 15.58
N THR A 640 -24.92 2.59 15.25
CA THR A 640 -24.00 3.36 14.43
C THR A 640 -23.60 4.60 15.20
N ALA A 641 -22.30 4.89 15.29
CA ALA A 641 -21.80 6.10 15.89
C ALA A 641 -22.13 7.32 15.02
N LYS A 642 -22.29 8.47 15.66
CA LYS A 642 -22.49 9.75 14.99
C LYS A 642 -21.19 10.54 14.98
N MET A 643 -20.94 11.25 13.89
CA MET A 643 -19.81 12.17 13.78
C MET A 643 -20.15 13.48 14.50
N LYS A 644 -19.24 13.96 15.35
CA LYS A 644 -19.32 15.29 15.96
C LYS A 644 -18.60 16.29 15.07
N ASN A 645 -19.29 17.33 14.67
CA ASN A 645 -18.68 18.40 13.87
C ASN A 645 -17.86 19.32 14.80
N THR A 646 -16.55 19.27 14.69
CA THR A 646 -15.59 20.09 15.46
C THR A 646 -14.95 21.21 14.66
N GLY A 647 -15.38 21.39 13.40
CA GLY A 647 -14.74 22.29 12.44
C GLY A 647 -13.47 21.67 11.83
N GLU A 648 -12.95 22.33 10.80
CA GLU A 648 -11.74 21.86 10.12
C GLU A 648 -10.50 22.12 10.98
N LYS A 649 -9.73 21.06 11.27
CA LYS A 649 -8.44 21.14 11.97
C LYS A 649 -7.40 20.41 11.11
N THR A 650 -6.53 21.15 10.45
CA THR A 650 -5.50 20.59 9.59
C THR A 650 -4.10 20.96 10.06
N VAL A 651 -3.17 20.00 9.95
CA VAL A 651 -1.74 20.21 10.15
C VAL A 651 -1.02 19.92 8.85
N GLN A 652 -0.41 20.91 8.24
CA GLN A 652 0.38 20.75 7.03
C GLN A 652 1.83 20.46 7.41
N LEU A 653 2.29 19.21 7.19
CA LEU A 653 3.68 18.84 7.42
C LEU A 653 4.55 19.29 6.24
N ASP A 654 5.77 19.73 6.55
CA ASP A 654 6.83 19.99 5.56
C ASP A 654 7.61 18.69 5.33
N VAL A 655 7.16 17.89 4.37
CA VAL A 655 7.77 16.63 4.01
C VAL A 655 8.72 16.82 2.84
N ASP A 656 10.03 16.84 3.11
CA ASP A 656 11.06 16.84 2.06
C ASP A 656 11.41 15.41 1.67
N LYS A 657 10.95 15.00 0.49
CA LYS A 657 11.17 13.66 -0.07
C LYS A 657 12.42 13.56 -0.94
N SER A 658 13.14 14.65 -1.18
CA SER A 658 14.38 14.64 -1.95
C SER A 658 15.48 13.80 -1.29
N GLN A 659 15.36 13.57 0.02
CA GLN A 659 16.30 12.77 0.82
C GLN A 659 16.15 11.26 0.62
N ILE A 660 15.03 10.80 0.07
CA ILE A 660 14.81 9.37 -0.17
C ILE A 660 15.36 8.99 -1.54
N SER A 661 16.66 8.84 -1.66
CA SER A 661 17.33 8.33 -2.87
C SER A 661 17.40 6.79 -2.81
N ASN A 662 17.31 6.11 -3.96
CA ASN A 662 17.50 4.68 -4.13
C ASN A 662 16.38 3.76 -3.58
N ILE A 663 15.11 4.11 -3.82
CA ILE A 663 13.99 3.21 -3.61
C ILE A 663 13.55 2.57 -4.94
N TYR A 664 13.30 1.27 -4.89
CA TYR A 664 12.73 0.47 -5.97
C TYR A 664 11.37 -0.05 -5.53
N TYR A 665 10.36 0.19 -6.34
CA TYR A 665 8.98 -0.22 -6.09
C TYR A 665 8.67 -1.48 -6.87
N VAL A 666 8.23 -2.53 -6.18
CA VAL A 666 7.72 -3.75 -6.81
C VAL A 666 6.20 -3.65 -6.91
N TYR A 667 5.70 -3.63 -8.15
CA TYR A 667 4.28 -3.73 -8.41
C TYR A 667 3.95 -5.13 -8.89
N ALA A 668 2.98 -5.76 -8.25
CA ALA A 668 2.49 -7.09 -8.59
C ALA A 668 0.99 -7.22 -8.30
N LYS A 669 0.31 -8.10 -8.98
CA LYS A 669 -1.12 -8.42 -8.76
C LYS A 669 -2.05 -7.20 -8.71
N GLY A 670 -1.63 -6.12 -9.35
CA GLY A 670 -2.43 -4.91 -9.52
C GLY A 670 -2.24 -3.80 -8.49
N GLY A 671 -1.24 -3.90 -7.60
CA GLY A 671 -0.90 -2.87 -6.62
C GLY A 671 0.59 -2.83 -6.30
N LEU A 672 1.00 -1.87 -5.47
CA LEU A 672 2.34 -1.82 -4.87
C LEU A 672 2.44 -2.95 -3.84
N ASP A 673 3.35 -3.90 -4.09
CA ASP A 673 3.58 -5.05 -3.21
C ASP A 673 4.61 -4.71 -2.12
N SER A 674 5.74 -4.14 -2.51
CA SER A 674 6.85 -3.87 -1.59
C SER A 674 7.80 -2.80 -2.12
N THR A 675 8.61 -2.25 -1.20
CA THR A 675 9.67 -1.28 -1.49
C THR A 675 11.02 -1.85 -1.10
N TRP A 676 12.03 -1.59 -1.92
CA TRP A 676 13.37 -2.15 -1.79
C TRP A 676 14.43 -1.07 -2.00
N THR A 677 15.58 -1.24 -1.37
CA THR A 677 16.76 -0.40 -1.63
C THR A 677 17.77 -1.09 -2.56
N ASP A 678 17.64 -2.40 -2.73
CA ASP A 678 18.48 -3.24 -3.60
C ASP A 678 17.69 -3.63 -4.87
N PRO A 679 18.11 -3.19 -6.07
CA PRO A 679 17.41 -3.48 -7.31
C PRO A 679 17.44 -4.96 -7.69
N ALA A 680 18.50 -5.71 -7.35
CA ALA A 680 18.58 -7.15 -7.66
C ALA A 680 17.56 -7.93 -6.83
N GLN A 681 17.45 -7.64 -5.53
CA GLN A 681 16.45 -8.27 -4.67
C GLN A 681 15.02 -7.88 -5.09
N ALA A 682 14.80 -6.61 -5.46
CA ALA A 682 13.52 -6.16 -6.01
C ALA A 682 13.14 -6.95 -7.27
N ILE A 683 14.09 -7.19 -8.19
CA ILE A 683 13.86 -7.95 -9.42
C ILE A 683 13.55 -9.42 -9.11
N LEU A 684 14.31 -10.07 -8.24
CA LEU A 684 14.07 -11.46 -7.85
C LEU A 684 12.69 -11.63 -7.19
N HIS A 685 12.30 -10.68 -6.35
CA HIS A 685 10.98 -10.66 -5.74
C HIS A 685 9.88 -10.45 -6.78
N ALA A 686 10.01 -9.44 -7.65
CA ALA A 686 9.07 -9.17 -8.73
C ALA A 686 8.93 -10.36 -9.70
N ASP A 687 10.04 -11.04 -10.00
CA ASP A 687 10.04 -12.25 -10.87
C ASP A 687 9.19 -13.37 -10.26
N SER A 688 9.30 -13.61 -8.96
CA SER A 688 8.49 -14.60 -8.23
C SER A 688 6.99 -14.29 -8.26
N LEU A 689 6.62 -13.00 -8.33
CA LEU A 689 5.24 -12.51 -8.31
C LEU A 689 4.67 -12.19 -9.70
N THR A 690 5.46 -12.38 -10.76
CA THR A 690 5.10 -11.94 -12.13
C THR A 690 4.84 -10.43 -12.21
N GLY A 691 5.65 -9.67 -11.51
CA GLY A 691 5.52 -8.22 -11.33
C GLY A 691 6.48 -7.40 -12.18
N VAL A 692 6.60 -6.12 -11.82
CA VAL A 692 7.53 -5.14 -12.41
C VAL A 692 8.27 -4.39 -11.31
N VAL A 693 9.46 -3.89 -11.64
CA VAL A 693 10.26 -3.02 -10.76
C VAL A 693 10.38 -1.64 -11.38
N LEU A 694 10.01 -0.64 -10.61
CA LEU A 694 10.17 0.78 -10.95
C LEU A 694 11.14 1.45 -9.98
N ASN A 695 11.89 2.45 -10.46
CA ASN A 695 12.65 3.33 -9.56
C ASN A 695 11.76 4.46 -9.03
N ARG A 696 12.32 5.36 -8.22
CA ARG A 696 11.61 6.52 -7.68
C ARG A 696 11.03 7.44 -8.77
N ALA A 697 11.75 7.64 -9.87
CA ALA A 697 11.29 8.43 -11.02
C ALA A 697 10.19 7.72 -11.84
N GLN A 698 9.70 6.57 -11.36
CA GLN A 698 8.71 5.72 -12.02
C GLN A 698 9.18 5.21 -13.39
N GLN A 699 10.49 5.04 -13.59
CA GLN A 699 11.04 4.39 -14.76
C GLN A 699 11.11 2.87 -14.52
N TYR A 700 10.84 2.09 -15.57
CA TYR A 700 10.98 0.64 -15.51
C TYR A 700 12.45 0.23 -15.35
N VAL A 701 12.75 -0.38 -14.22
CA VAL A 701 14.02 -1.07 -13.97
C VAL A 701 13.93 -2.48 -14.56
N TRP A 702 12.80 -3.15 -14.34
CA TRP A 702 12.60 -4.50 -14.84
C TRP A 702 11.10 -4.83 -15.00
N GLU A 703 10.78 -5.67 -16.00
CA GLU A 703 9.41 -6.16 -16.22
C GLU A 703 9.44 -7.61 -16.67
N ARG A 704 8.69 -8.46 -15.99
CA ARG A 704 8.59 -9.86 -16.41
C ARG A 704 7.83 -10.01 -17.72
N GLY A 705 8.43 -10.77 -18.65
CA GLY A 705 7.79 -11.17 -19.91
C GLY A 705 7.69 -10.08 -20.97
N ASN A 706 8.34 -8.94 -20.79
CA ASN A 706 8.49 -7.89 -21.81
C ASN A 706 9.86 -7.94 -22.50
N MET A 707 10.28 -9.14 -22.88
CA MET A 707 11.55 -9.33 -23.59
C MET A 707 11.30 -9.58 -25.08
N LYS A 708 12.12 -8.96 -25.91
CA LYS A 708 12.16 -9.29 -27.34
C LYS A 708 12.75 -10.70 -27.53
N THR A 709 12.36 -11.36 -28.62
CA THR A 709 12.88 -12.70 -28.90
C THR A 709 14.36 -12.67 -29.29
N GLN A 710 14.83 -11.55 -29.80
CA GLN A 710 16.23 -11.27 -30.11
C GLN A 710 16.47 -9.77 -30.21
N LEU A 711 17.63 -9.32 -29.78
CA LEU A 711 18.08 -7.94 -29.92
C LEU A 711 19.61 -7.88 -29.86
N THR A 712 20.19 -6.98 -30.65
CA THR A 712 21.61 -6.59 -30.55
C THR A 712 21.66 -5.07 -30.57
N LEU A 713 22.33 -4.51 -29.58
CA LEU A 713 22.56 -3.09 -29.48
C LEU A 713 23.65 -2.65 -30.44
N ASN A 714 23.55 -1.45 -30.97
CA ASN A 714 24.67 -0.83 -31.61
C ASN A 714 25.69 -0.40 -30.54
N THR A 715 26.91 -0.93 -30.60
CA THR A 715 27.93 -0.68 -29.60
C THR A 715 28.33 0.81 -29.50
N GLU A 716 28.12 1.60 -30.55
CA GLU A 716 28.39 3.04 -30.54
C GLU A 716 27.37 3.82 -29.67
N ASP A 717 26.18 3.27 -29.48
CA ASP A 717 25.11 3.86 -28.64
C ASP A 717 25.26 3.48 -27.15
N VAL A 718 26.14 2.52 -26.83
CA VAL A 718 26.44 2.15 -25.46
C VAL A 718 27.44 3.16 -24.86
N PRO A 719 27.19 3.72 -23.67
CA PRO A 719 28.11 4.66 -23.03
C PRO A 719 29.55 4.10 -22.97
N GLU A 720 30.55 4.96 -23.23
CA GLU A 720 31.96 4.54 -23.28
C GLU A 720 32.40 3.90 -21.95
N ILE A 721 31.95 4.47 -20.84
CA ILE A 721 32.29 3.93 -19.51
C ILE A 721 31.71 2.53 -19.28
N ILE A 722 30.55 2.20 -19.84
CA ILE A 722 29.96 0.85 -19.79
C ILE A 722 30.76 -0.09 -20.68
N ARG A 723 31.17 0.36 -21.88
CA ARG A 723 32.02 -0.44 -22.80
C ARG A 723 33.39 -0.76 -22.21
N SER A 724 33.87 0.03 -21.23
CA SER A 724 35.13 -0.24 -20.53
C SER A 724 35.12 -1.55 -19.73
N GLY A 725 33.91 -2.10 -19.42
CA GLY A 725 33.76 -3.32 -18.62
C GLY A 725 34.19 -3.15 -17.15
N SER A 726 34.39 -1.93 -16.67
CA SER A 726 34.59 -1.69 -15.22
C SER A 726 33.40 -2.14 -14.44
N TRP A 727 33.59 -2.80 -13.29
CA TRP A 727 32.53 -3.15 -12.33
C TRP A 727 32.61 -2.33 -11.04
N ASP A 728 33.46 -1.31 -11.00
CA ASP A 728 33.48 -0.34 -9.94
C ASP A 728 32.32 0.66 -10.11
N LYS A 729 31.35 0.57 -9.23
CA LYS A 729 30.09 1.35 -9.30
C LYS A 729 30.34 2.85 -9.23
N ASP A 730 31.31 3.28 -8.42
CA ASP A 730 31.63 4.71 -8.25
C ASP A 730 32.27 5.27 -9.52
N VAL A 731 33.17 4.51 -10.14
CA VAL A 731 33.80 4.85 -11.42
C VAL A 731 32.73 4.90 -12.53
N LEU A 732 31.83 3.93 -12.57
CA LEU A 732 30.74 3.90 -13.53
C LEU A 732 29.80 5.08 -13.36
N GLN A 733 29.38 5.38 -12.13
CA GLN A 733 28.48 6.50 -11.83
C GLN A 733 29.15 7.84 -12.18
N GLN A 734 30.42 8.00 -11.84
CA GLN A 734 31.17 9.19 -12.22
C GLN A 734 31.27 9.35 -13.75
N GLY A 735 31.45 8.25 -14.48
CA GLY A 735 31.51 8.25 -15.94
C GLY A 735 30.19 8.51 -16.64
N LEU A 736 29.08 8.06 -16.07
CA LEU A 736 27.73 8.36 -16.55
C LEU A 736 27.29 9.79 -16.21
N GLY A 737 27.74 10.32 -15.06
CA GLY A 737 27.32 11.62 -14.54
C GLY A 737 25.79 11.69 -14.38
N ASP A 738 25.20 12.83 -14.75
CA ASP A 738 23.74 13.05 -14.67
C ASP A 738 22.95 12.32 -15.78
N SER A 739 23.63 11.75 -16.77
CA SER A 739 22.97 11.09 -17.90
C SER A 739 22.41 9.71 -17.56
N GLY A 740 22.89 9.08 -16.49
CA GLY A 740 22.44 7.75 -16.10
C GLY A 740 22.68 7.43 -14.62
N THR A 741 21.96 6.45 -14.14
CA THR A 741 22.09 5.90 -12.78
C THR A 741 22.53 4.44 -12.88
N VAL A 742 23.65 4.11 -12.22
CA VAL A 742 24.15 2.72 -12.14
C VAL A 742 23.19 1.87 -11.34
N ILE A 743 22.87 0.67 -11.84
CA ILE A 743 22.09 -0.33 -11.13
C ILE A 743 22.92 -1.62 -10.98
N ASP A 744 22.97 -2.12 -9.75
CA ASP A 744 23.61 -3.37 -9.41
C ASP A 744 22.59 -4.52 -9.50
N LEU A 745 22.84 -5.46 -10.41
CA LEU A 745 21.99 -6.62 -10.67
C LEU A 745 22.63 -7.92 -10.19
N THR A 746 23.61 -7.82 -9.31
CA THR A 746 24.35 -8.96 -8.77
C THR A 746 23.42 -9.93 -8.05
N GLY A 747 23.51 -11.21 -8.41
CA GLY A 747 22.62 -12.26 -7.88
C GLY A 747 21.42 -12.58 -8.79
N CYS A 748 21.07 -11.72 -9.74
CA CYS A 748 20.07 -12.02 -10.75
C CYS A 748 20.54 -13.15 -11.68
N SER A 749 19.61 -13.88 -12.29
CA SER A 749 19.93 -14.83 -13.35
C SER A 749 20.28 -14.12 -14.67
N LEU A 750 20.98 -14.80 -15.58
CA LEU A 750 21.16 -14.27 -16.94
C LEU A 750 19.82 -13.93 -17.58
N GLU A 751 18.79 -14.75 -17.41
CA GLU A 751 17.45 -14.51 -17.95
C GLU A 751 16.88 -13.18 -17.44
N ASN A 752 17.02 -12.88 -16.15
CA ASN A 752 16.55 -11.60 -15.59
C ASN A 752 17.27 -10.40 -16.22
N VAL A 753 18.60 -10.46 -16.33
CA VAL A 753 19.39 -9.32 -16.83
C VAL A 753 19.29 -9.09 -18.34
N LEU A 754 18.87 -10.08 -19.12
CA LEU A 754 18.60 -9.89 -20.55
C LEU A 754 17.43 -8.94 -20.83
N TYR A 755 16.59 -8.66 -19.84
CA TYR A 755 15.62 -7.58 -19.91
C TYR A 755 16.28 -6.22 -20.18
N GLU A 756 17.45 -5.95 -19.60
CA GLU A 756 18.19 -4.71 -19.79
C GLU A 756 18.53 -4.48 -21.27
N ILE A 757 18.93 -5.55 -21.95
CA ILE A 757 19.20 -5.49 -23.39
C ILE A 757 17.91 -5.16 -24.16
N SER A 758 16.78 -5.78 -23.79
CA SER A 758 15.47 -5.47 -24.39
C SER A 758 15.07 -4.01 -24.15
N ALA A 759 15.46 -3.43 -23.02
CA ALA A 759 15.28 -2.04 -22.65
C ALA A 759 16.35 -1.08 -23.22
N GLN A 760 17.17 -1.57 -24.17
CA GLN A 760 18.25 -0.82 -24.84
C GLN A 760 19.41 -0.44 -23.91
N ARG A 761 19.69 -1.21 -22.88
CA ARG A 761 20.77 -0.99 -21.91
C ARG A 761 21.73 -2.17 -21.91
N ALA A 762 23.03 -1.91 -22.07
CA ALA A 762 24.05 -2.95 -22.03
C ALA A 762 24.34 -3.37 -20.58
N VAL A 763 24.80 -4.62 -20.40
CA VAL A 763 25.09 -5.19 -19.08
C VAL A 763 26.56 -5.59 -18.99
N ILE A 764 27.28 -5.08 -18.02
CA ILE A 764 28.61 -5.56 -17.66
C ILE A 764 28.43 -6.86 -16.89
N ALA A 765 29.15 -7.90 -17.26
CA ALA A 765 29.11 -9.21 -16.61
C ALA A 765 30.51 -9.69 -16.27
N LYS A 766 30.77 -10.05 -15.02
CA LYS A 766 32.04 -10.69 -14.62
C LYS A 766 32.16 -12.09 -15.20
N THR A 767 33.39 -12.44 -15.61
CA THR A 767 33.73 -13.75 -16.13
C THR A 767 34.82 -14.47 -15.32
N GLY A 768 35.38 -13.75 -14.33
CA GLY A 768 36.42 -14.22 -13.40
C GLY A 768 36.79 -13.13 -12.40
N ALA A 769 37.82 -13.35 -11.58
CA ALA A 769 38.23 -12.41 -10.54
C ALA A 769 38.56 -11.01 -11.11
N ASP A 770 39.29 -10.95 -12.21
CA ASP A 770 39.79 -9.72 -12.83
C ASP A 770 39.34 -9.55 -14.29
N SER A 771 38.25 -10.21 -14.70
CA SER A 771 37.81 -10.17 -16.11
C SER A 771 36.30 -9.98 -16.19
N SER A 772 35.90 -9.20 -17.20
CA SER A 772 34.49 -8.93 -17.52
C SER A 772 34.29 -8.89 -19.04
N VAL A 773 33.05 -9.01 -19.42
CA VAL A 773 32.53 -8.74 -20.77
C VAL A 773 31.33 -7.83 -20.69
N VAL A 774 30.95 -7.24 -21.81
CA VAL A 774 29.70 -6.46 -21.87
C VAL A 774 28.70 -7.18 -22.74
N ILE A 775 27.55 -7.59 -22.19
CA ILE A 775 26.45 -8.18 -22.94
C ILE A 775 25.79 -7.04 -23.71
N VAL A 776 25.82 -7.14 -25.06
CA VAL A 776 25.25 -6.17 -26.00
C VAL A 776 24.14 -6.74 -26.85
N GLY A 777 23.80 -8.00 -26.68
CA GLY A 777 22.75 -8.64 -27.45
C GLY A 777 22.44 -10.07 -27.02
N TYR A 778 21.34 -10.58 -27.50
CA TYR A 778 20.96 -12.00 -27.36
C TYR A 778 19.99 -12.43 -28.46
N ASP A 779 19.96 -13.74 -28.68
CA ASP A 779 18.92 -14.45 -29.42
C ASP A 779 18.52 -15.72 -28.64
N GLN A 780 17.73 -16.59 -29.23
CA GLN A 780 17.28 -17.83 -28.59
C GLN A 780 18.43 -18.77 -28.19
N TYR A 781 19.59 -18.69 -28.84
CA TYR A 781 20.68 -19.66 -28.69
C TYR A 781 21.97 -19.05 -28.15
N ASN A 782 22.14 -17.70 -28.25
CA ASN A 782 23.37 -17.01 -27.96
C ASN A 782 23.16 -15.71 -27.19
N THR A 783 24.17 -15.32 -26.44
CA THR A 783 24.45 -13.94 -26.05
C THR A 783 25.51 -13.34 -26.97
N TRP A 784 25.47 -12.03 -27.15
CA TRP A 784 26.48 -11.27 -27.89
C TRP A 784 27.33 -10.50 -26.89
N LEU A 785 28.62 -10.89 -26.83
CA LEU A 785 29.54 -10.38 -25.81
C LEU A 785 30.56 -9.46 -26.45
N LEU A 786 30.67 -8.24 -25.97
CA LEU A 786 31.72 -7.29 -26.31
C LEU A 786 32.92 -7.51 -25.38
N ASP A 787 34.10 -7.74 -25.93
CA ASP A 787 35.34 -7.73 -25.18
C ASP A 787 35.83 -6.29 -24.97
N PRO A 788 35.92 -5.81 -23.72
CA PRO A 788 36.35 -4.43 -23.46
C PRO A 788 37.77 -4.11 -23.92
N ALA A 789 38.66 -5.10 -23.96
CA ALA A 789 40.06 -4.92 -24.33
C ALA A 789 40.28 -4.77 -25.84
N THR A 790 39.49 -5.50 -26.65
CA THR A 790 39.63 -5.54 -28.10
C THR A 790 38.57 -4.74 -28.85
N GLY A 791 37.41 -4.51 -28.22
CA GLY A 791 36.22 -3.92 -28.83
C GLY A 791 35.51 -4.90 -29.79
N GLU A 792 35.88 -6.17 -29.83
CA GLU A 792 35.24 -7.19 -30.70
C GLU A 792 33.97 -7.70 -30.03
N VAL A 793 32.94 -7.90 -30.88
CA VAL A 793 31.67 -8.54 -30.44
C VAL A 793 31.61 -9.94 -31.03
N SER A 794 31.41 -10.93 -30.17
CA SER A 794 31.31 -12.32 -30.57
C SER A 794 30.10 -13.02 -29.95
N PRO A 795 29.47 -14.00 -30.68
CA PRO A 795 28.40 -14.80 -30.09
C PRO A 795 28.97 -15.85 -29.14
N TYR A 796 28.25 -16.08 -28.03
CA TYR A 796 28.56 -17.13 -27.06
C TYR A 796 27.28 -17.89 -26.72
N GLY A 797 27.34 -19.22 -26.65
CA GLY A 797 26.15 -20.05 -26.45
C GLY A 797 25.40 -19.67 -25.19
N MET A 798 24.06 -19.60 -25.22
CA MET A 798 23.23 -19.14 -24.07
C MET A 798 23.52 -19.99 -22.83
N ASN A 799 23.57 -21.32 -22.95
CA ASN A 799 23.85 -22.22 -21.83
C ASN A 799 25.29 -22.03 -21.29
N ASP A 800 26.24 -21.80 -22.21
CA ASP A 800 27.64 -21.60 -21.83
C ASP A 800 27.81 -20.23 -21.14
N SER A 801 27.08 -19.19 -21.58
CA SER A 801 27.03 -17.89 -20.94
C SER A 801 26.44 -18.00 -19.53
N THR A 802 25.33 -18.74 -19.38
CA THR A 802 24.73 -18.99 -18.07
C THR A 802 25.71 -19.64 -17.10
N ALA A 803 26.39 -20.70 -17.56
CA ALA A 803 27.38 -21.39 -16.75
C ALA A 803 28.60 -20.52 -16.40
N LEU A 804 29.07 -19.71 -17.37
CA LEU A 804 30.20 -18.80 -17.20
C LEU A 804 29.88 -17.73 -16.09
N PHE A 805 28.73 -17.08 -16.21
CA PHE A 805 28.34 -16.03 -15.25
C PHE A 805 27.99 -16.60 -13.88
N GLN A 806 27.34 -17.77 -13.79
CA GLN A 806 27.13 -18.47 -12.53
C GLN A 806 28.42 -18.82 -11.82
N ALA A 807 29.42 -19.30 -12.56
CA ALA A 807 30.72 -19.60 -11.99
C ALA A 807 31.46 -18.35 -11.48
N ALA A 808 31.16 -17.18 -12.02
CA ALA A 808 31.66 -15.87 -11.57
C ALA A 808 30.77 -15.19 -10.51
N GLY A 809 29.74 -15.86 -10.01
CA GLY A 809 28.85 -15.35 -8.94
C GLY A 809 27.66 -14.52 -9.42
N ASN A 810 27.32 -14.57 -10.72
CA ASN A 810 26.26 -13.73 -11.31
C ASN A 810 26.40 -12.24 -11.01
N VAL A 811 27.60 -11.70 -11.18
CA VAL A 811 27.89 -10.28 -10.98
C VAL A 811 27.55 -9.52 -12.25
N PHE A 812 26.50 -8.73 -12.19
CA PHE A 812 25.98 -7.94 -13.31
C PHE A 812 25.77 -6.49 -12.91
N ILE A 813 26.17 -5.56 -13.75
CA ILE A 813 25.93 -4.13 -13.56
C ILE A 813 25.36 -3.54 -14.85
N SER A 814 24.30 -2.76 -14.71
CA SER A 814 23.68 -1.99 -15.79
C SER A 814 23.44 -0.54 -15.38
N TYR A 815 22.64 0.17 -16.13
CA TYR A 815 22.34 1.57 -15.87
C TYR A 815 20.91 1.92 -16.33
N LEU A 816 20.33 2.91 -15.71
CA LEU A 816 19.11 3.59 -16.17
C LEU A 816 19.52 4.87 -16.90
N ASP A 817 18.85 5.17 -18.00
CA ASP A 817 19.04 6.40 -18.75
C ASP A 817 18.13 7.50 -18.14
N ASN A 818 18.72 8.51 -17.50
CA ASN A 818 17.98 9.59 -16.84
C ASN A 818 17.46 10.64 -17.84
N GLN A 819 17.79 10.53 -19.13
CA GLN A 819 17.35 11.46 -20.16
C GLN A 819 16.13 10.93 -20.97
N LYS A 820 15.76 9.68 -20.75
CA LYS A 820 14.63 9.03 -21.46
C LYS A 820 13.36 8.94 -20.59
#